data_b4139a2a666f6a99d600b26a99eaaac7
#
_entry.id   b4139a2a666f6a99d600b26a99eaaac7
#
_cell.length_a   1.000
_cell.length_b   1.000
_cell.length_c   1.000
_cell.angle_alpha   90.00
_cell.angle_beta   90.00
_cell.angle_gamma   90.00
#
_symmetry.space_group_name_H-M   'P 1'
#
loop_
_entity.id
_entity.type
_entity.pdbx_description
1 polymer ?
#
loop_
_entity_poly.entity_id
_entity_poly.type
_entity_poly.pdbx_seq_one_letter_code
_entity_poly.pdbx_strand_id
1 'polypeptide(L)'
;MSDNQQIQMLKGALTIGGVPQFLFGGELHYFRLDPQEWRRRIHEMRLAHMNIVGAYIPWLWHESAESEWDFTGATHHRRNLRLFLEICHDEGMRVFARPGPYVMAELLNEGIPDWIGQSYPEVLARTATGDLHPNGVVSYLHPTYLRFAQRWITRVAEELRPFLFENGGPIVLWQLDNEVGMLHWVSNQADCHPDVLARYHTEYSENQNNQLTEYWNWQKFHQKERRRYLEILKQTAQEIVGTVPCIVNVHGFRDFFSYGRGTEYPVGLAQLMEARNLEDTALSGDFYPGKIGFDNYHDLVLATLYTNAANKPGRLSYSAEFQSGRLSDKPRLSSYDIDLATRLVVAHGFNGVNYYMFSGGDNPEGIGSLGRRHDWQAPIASDGTLRPTYDTIAGLGSLFHSLQSVLATSENLSDLSIAFYSPYYLTATIGEKMQNNEVLNAFIGARTRLHFDGIYRILTALSVPMTAVSLMEDDLRPIQTPFLWVASTPYMDAATQTKLARYVEHGGHLIIGPDIPVCDLNGDACDILATHLGIADTQTGRQSTLVTVLGMDSVLTPRTTSFSPPASAQVLGTVESTSKPCVATWSVGSGQATVFGVGLAADYLYQNDLVARVLQSIGLSPRLSVTPGLVHATIRTGDFGSLLSLINPDDQDYQVTVNSPYWPSQSEIAVPARHGLLLAANLVLTSTLSVYYATAEIQDLRRDAYGVTITVKSLSGGQIVFAATTPVEITLSGPGSVVHDEVTGKTEVSLARAGTYTIFCNTRATRSFW
;
A
#
# COMPACT_ATOMS: atom_id res chain seq x y z
N MET A 1 -29.88 4.75 14.75
CA MET A 1 -28.98 3.61 14.96
C MET A 1 -28.27 3.84 16.28
N SER A 2 -28.12 2.84 17.14
CA SER A 2 -27.28 2.97 18.33
C SER A 2 -25.83 3.10 17.87
N ASP A 3 -24.98 3.89 18.56
CA ASP A 3 -23.54 4.08 18.22
C ASP A 3 -22.79 2.76 18.04
N ASN A 4 -23.30 1.66 18.58
CA ASN A 4 -22.72 0.32 18.51
C ASN A 4 -22.85 -0.39 17.15
N GLN A 5 -23.59 0.15 16.17
CA GLN A 5 -23.80 -0.49 14.85
C GLN A 5 -23.22 0.31 13.67
N GLN A 6 -22.54 1.40 13.94
CA GLN A 6 -21.99 2.25 12.89
C GLN A 6 -20.62 1.71 12.41
N ILE A 7 -20.46 1.60 11.08
CA ILE A 7 -19.16 1.33 10.43
C ILE A 7 -18.76 2.57 9.63
N GLN A 8 -17.52 2.99 9.78
CA GLN A 8 -16.97 4.13 9.02
C GLN A 8 -15.45 4.00 8.83
N MET A 9 -14.93 4.64 7.80
CA MET A 9 -13.50 4.83 7.61
C MET A 9 -13.05 6.10 8.33
N LEU A 10 -12.11 5.98 9.25
CA LEU A 10 -11.61 7.11 10.03
C LEU A 10 -10.12 6.93 10.34
N LYS A 11 -9.30 7.97 10.08
CA LYS A 11 -7.87 8.00 10.37
C LYS A 11 -7.10 6.78 9.82
N GLY A 12 -7.43 6.36 8.59
CA GLY A 12 -6.76 5.23 7.95
C GLY A 12 -7.22 3.84 8.41
N ALA A 13 -8.18 3.74 9.33
CA ALA A 13 -8.71 2.48 9.84
C ALA A 13 -10.21 2.33 9.56
N LEU A 14 -10.71 1.10 9.57
CA LEU A 14 -12.12 0.81 9.65
C LEU A 14 -12.54 0.85 11.13
N THR A 15 -13.49 1.71 11.46
CA THR A 15 -14.04 1.85 12.81
C THR A 15 -15.40 1.15 12.87
N ILE A 16 -15.53 0.19 13.78
CA ILE A 16 -16.76 -0.61 13.96
C ILE A 16 -17.24 -0.37 15.40
N GLY A 17 -18.44 0.16 15.57
CA GLY A 17 -18.99 0.48 16.89
C GLY A 17 -18.10 1.48 17.66
N GLY A 18 -17.49 2.42 16.98
CA GLY A 18 -16.57 3.40 17.58
C GLY A 18 -15.15 2.88 17.85
N VAL A 19 -14.85 1.60 17.58
CA VAL A 19 -13.54 0.98 17.84
C VAL A 19 -12.76 0.81 16.54
N PRO A 20 -11.60 1.47 16.36
CA PRO A 20 -10.72 1.27 15.21
C PRO A 20 -10.21 -0.18 15.15
N GLN A 21 -10.21 -0.76 13.95
CA GLN A 21 -9.81 -2.14 13.70
C GLN A 21 -8.54 -2.19 12.86
N PHE A 22 -7.61 -3.06 13.23
CA PHE A 22 -6.59 -3.56 12.32
C PHE A 22 -7.17 -4.79 11.60
N LEU A 23 -7.33 -4.72 10.29
CA LEU A 23 -7.97 -5.77 9.50
C LEU A 23 -6.92 -6.80 9.04
N PHE A 24 -6.95 -7.98 9.61
CA PHE A 24 -6.07 -9.07 9.26
C PHE A 24 -6.91 -10.23 8.72
N GLY A 25 -6.82 -10.47 7.42
CA GLY A 25 -7.70 -11.41 6.74
C GLY A 25 -7.05 -12.18 5.60
N GLY A 26 -7.85 -13.01 4.98
CA GLY A 26 -7.45 -13.78 3.82
C GLY A 26 -8.63 -14.19 2.96
N GLU A 27 -8.35 -14.44 1.70
CA GLU A 27 -9.34 -14.82 0.71
C GLU A 27 -9.67 -16.29 0.83
N LEU A 28 -10.96 -16.59 0.94
CA LEU A 28 -11.53 -17.94 0.94
C LEU A 28 -12.61 -18.06 -0.14
N HIS A 29 -12.31 -18.79 -1.19
CA HIS A 29 -13.24 -19.03 -2.29
C HIS A 29 -14.17 -20.19 -1.98
N TYR A 30 -15.31 -19.92 -1.33
CA TYR A 30 -16.29 -20.94 -0.95
C TYR A 30 -16.72 -21.84 -2.12
N PHE A 31 -16.84 -21.29 -3.33
CA PHE A 31 -17.21 -22.02 -4.54
C PHE A 31 -16.16 -23.03 -5.01
N ARG A 32 -14.91 -22.96 -4.50
CA ARG A 32 -13.81 -23.91 -4.76
C ARG A 32 -13.69 -25.01 -3.73
N LEU A 33 -14.48 -24.96 -2.66
CA LEU A 33 -14.44 -25.89 -1.53
C LEU A 33 -15.77 -26.60 -1.35
N ASP A 34 -15.71 -27.85 -0.87
CA ASP A 34 -16.93 -28.52 -0.40
C ASP A 34 -17.47 -27.80 0.84
N PRO A 35 -18.83 -27.59 0.98
CA PRO A 35 -19.40 -26.96 2.15
C PRO A 35 -19.03 -27.57 3.50
N GLN A 36 -18.71 -28.88 3.52
CA GLN A 36 -18.22 -29.57 4.74
C GLN A 36 -16.86 -29.06 5.20
N GLU A 37 -16.06 -28.47 4.30
CA GLU A 37 -14.74 -27.90 4.61
C GLU A 37 -14.80 -26.43 5.05
N TRP A 38 -15.87 -25.69 4.76
CA TRP A 38 -15.94 -24.25 5.00
C TRP A 38 -15.67 -23.90 6.46
N ARG A 39 -16.37 -24.53 7.40
CA ARG A 39 -16.21 -24.26 8.83
C ARG A 39 -14.78 -24.55 9.29
N ARG A 40 -14.17 -25.65 8.84
CA ARG A 40 -12.80 -26.00 9.18
C ARG A 40 -11.81 -24.94 8.67
N ARG A 41 -11.96 -24.51 7.41
CA ARG A 41 -11.06 -23.49 6.83
C ARG A 41 -11.19 -22.15 7.53
N ILE A 42 -12.41 -21.70 7.83
CA ILE A 42 -12.67 -20.46 8.56
C ILE A 42 -12.14 -20.57 10.00
N HIS A 43 -12.27 -21.72 10.63
CA HIS A 43 -11.70 -21.96 11.97
C HIS A 43 -10.15 -21.86 11.94
N GLU A 44 -9.48 -22.39 10.94
CA GLU A 44 -8.02 -22.23 10.76
C GLU A 44 -7.64 -20.75 10.57
N MET A 45 -8.42 -19.97 9.82
CA MET A 45 -8.21 -18.53 9.72
C MET A 45 -8.31 -17.84 11.09
N ARG A 46 -9.31 -18.21 11.89
CA ARG A 46 -9.47 -17.69 13.25
C ARG A 46 -8.31 -18.08 14.17
N LEU A 47 -7.80 -19.32 14.06
CA LEU A 47 -6.60 -19.77 14.80
C LEU A 47 -5.34 -19.00 14.38
N ALA A 48 -5.27 -18.52 13.14
CA ALA A 48 -4.25 -17.60 12.66
C ALA A 48 -4.49 -16.14 13.09
N HIS A 49 -5.40 -15.88 14.03
CA HIS A 49 -5.80 -14.56 14.53
C HIS A 49 -6.37 -13.62 13.45
N MET A 50 -6.87 -14.16 12.35
CA MET A 50 -7.60 -13.36 11.37
C MET A 50 -8.96 -12.93 11.92
N ASN A 51 -9.43 -11.75 11.53
CA ASN A 51 -10.71 -11.18 11.96
C ASN A 51 -11.65 -10.86 10.80
N ILE A 52 -11.21 -11.08 9.55
CA ILE A 52 -12.01 -10.83 8.35
C ILE A 52 -11.71 -11.89 7.28
N VAL A 53 -12.75 -12.35 6.58
CA VAL A 53 -12.67 -13.25 5.41
C VAL A 53 -12.98 -12.45 4.16
N GLY A 54 -12.06 -12.39 3.21
CA GLY A 54 -12.33 -11.93 1.86
C GLY A 54 -13.05 -13.03 1.07
N ALA A 55 -14.10 -12.67 0.34
CA ALA A 55 -14.83 -13.64 -0.47
C ALA A 55 -15.34 -13.04 -1.78
N TYR A 56 -14.83 -13.53 -2.89
CA TYR A 56 -15.43 -13.29 -4.20
C TYR A 56 -16.76 -14.01 -4.33
N ILE A 57 -17.73 -13.33 -4.95
CA ILE A 57 -19.06 -13.86 -5.26
C ILE A 57 -19.20 -13.81 -6.79
N PRO A 58 -18.78 -14.85 -7.51
CA PRO A 58 -18.67 -14.79 -8.97
C PRO A 58 -20.04 -14.80 -9.64
N TRP A 59 -20.26 -13.83 -10.52
CA TRP A 59 -21.51 -13.73 -11.27
C TRP A 59 -21.78 -14.97 -12.13
N LEU A 60 -20.79 -15.40 -12.92
CA LEU A 60 -20.88 -16.62 -13.77
C LEU A 60 -21.29 -17.87 -12.99
N TRP A 61 -20.97 -17.92 -11.69
CA TRP A 61 -21.26 -19.07 -10.81
C TRP A 61 -22.70 -19.07 -10.31
N HIS A 62 -23.25 -17.90 -9.98
CA HIS A 62 -24.59 -17.76 -9.42
C HIS A 62 -25.70 -17.53 -10.46
N GLU A 63 -25.32 -17.10 -11.69
CA GLU A 63 -26.24 -16.96 -12.84
C GLU A 63 -25.61 -17.65 -14.05
N SER A 64 -25.66 -18.99 -14.07
CA SER A 64 -25.07 -19.79 -15.17
C SER A 64 -25.83 -19.69 -16.50
N ALA A 65 -27.13 -19.37 -16.45
CA ALA A 65 -27.93 -18.99 -17.59
C ALA A 65 -28.73 -17.73 -17.26
N GLU A 66 -29.10 -16.95 -18.24
CA GLU A 66 -29.78 -15.66 -18.04
C GLU A 66 -31.04 -15.81 -17.17
N SER A 67 -31.07 -15.08 -16.06
CA SER A 67 -32.16 -15.09 -15.05
C SER A 67 -32.33 -16.39 -14.25
N GLU A 68 -31.37 -17.32 -14.34
CA GLU A 68 -31.36 -18.52 -13.50
C GLU A 68 -30.39 -18.36 -12.33
N TRP A 69 -30.95 -18.03 -11.17
CA TRP A 69 -30.19 -17.69 -9.96
C TRP A 69 -30.14 -18.81 -8.95
N ASP A 70 -28.96 -19.04 -8.35
CA ASP A 70 -28.81 -19.92 -7.18
C ASP A 70 -27.82 -19.36 -6.16
N PHE A 71 -28.32 -18.99 -4.98
CA PHE A 71 -27.55 -18.58 -3.80
C PHE A 71 -27.80 -19.49 -2.61
N THR A 72 -28.59 -20.57 -2.79
CA THR A 72 -29.04 -21.48 -1.75
C THR A 72 -28.44 -22.87 -1.87
N GLY A 73 -27.74 -23.15 -2.97
CA GLY A 73 -27.19 -24.48 -3.26
C GLY A 73 -28.17 -25.47 -3.87
N ALA A 74 -29.32 -24.99 -4.38
CA ALA A 74 -30.36 -25.84 -4.95
C ALA A 74 -29.91 -26.57 -6.22
N THR A 75 -29.08 -25.91 -7.05
CA THR A 75 -28.55 -26.49 -8.30
C THR A 75 -27.17 -27.09 -8.12
N HIS A 76 -26.37 -26.55 -7.19
CA HIS A 76 -25.06 -27.06 -6.85
C HIS A 76 -24.71 -26.65 -5.40
N HIS A 77 -24.36 -27.61 -4.53
CA HIS A 77 -24.15 -27.38 -3.09
C HIS A 77 -23.14 -26.26 -2.77
N ARG A 78 -22.12 -26.01 -3.62
CA ARG A 78 -21.15 -24.92 -3.44
C ARG A 78 -21.71 -23.53 -3.81
N ARG A 79 -22.95 -23.41 -4.31
CA ARG A 79 -23.65 -22.15 -4.55
C ARG A 79 -24.36 -21.61 -3.29
N ASN A 80 -24.31 -22.35 -2.16
CA ASN A 80 -24.99 -21.96 -0.92
C ASN A 80 -24.23 -20.82 -0.21
N LEU A 81 -24.29 -19.59 -0.79
CA LEU A 81 -23.68 -18.38 -0.23
C LEU A 81 -24.24 -18.05 1.16
N ARG A 82 -25.54 -18.27 1.38
CA ARG A 82 -26.17 -17.99 2.68
C ARG A 82 -25.56 -18.83 3.79
N LEU A 83 -25.42 -20.12 3.61
CA LEU A 83 -24.77 -21.02 4.58
C LEU A 83 -23.29 -20.61 4.83
N PHE A 84 -22.57 -20.21 3.79
CA PHE A 84 -21.19 -19.72 3.94
C PHE A 84 -21.11 -18.50 4.86
N LEU A 85 -22.00 -17.51 4.68
CA LEU A 85 -22.07 -16.30 5.50
C LEU A 85 -22.52 -16.60 6.93
N GLU A 86 -23.46 -17.52 7.13
CA GLU A 86 -23.86 -18.02 8.45
C GLU A 86 -22.66 -18.65 9.18
N ILE A 87 -21.88 -19.48 8.51
CA ILE A 87 -20.67 -20.09 9.10
C ILE A 87 -19.62 -19.02 9.47
N CYS A 88 -19.39 -18.00 8.62
CA CYS A 88 -18.52 -16.89 8.96
C CYS A 88 -18.99 -16.16 10.23
N HIS A 89 -20.29 -15.90 10.32
CA HIS A 89 -20.90 -15.27 11.50
C HIS A 89 -20.75 -16.12 12.77
N ASP A 90 -21.07 -17.42 12.70
CA ASP A 90 -20.95 -18.35 13.81
C ASP A 90 -19.51 -18.47 14.35
N GLU A 91 -18.52 -18.44 13.45
CA GLU A 91 -17.09 -18.46 13.83
C GLU A 91 -16.58 -17.09 14.31
N GLY A 92 -17.44 -16.05 14.35
CA GLY A 92 -17.10 -14.70 14.79
C GLY A 92 -16.22 -13.92 13.80
N MET A 93 -16.20 -14.34 12.52
CA MET A 93 -15.43 -13.70 11.47
C MET A 93 -16.27 -12.64 10.75
N ARG A 94 -15.67 -11.49 10.47
CA ARG A 94 -16.25 -10.50 9.56
C ARG A 94 -16.03 -10.92 8.11
N VAL A 95 -16.78 -10.28 7.20
CA VAL A 95 -16.69 -10.58 5.76
C VAL A 95 -16.44 -9.30 4.97
N PHE A 96 -15.48 -9.37 4.07
CA PHE A 96 -15.24 -8.45 2.98
C PHE A 96 -15.89 -9.03 1.72
N ALA A 97 -17.08 -8.54 1.35
CA ALA A 97 -17.83 -9.05 0.22
C ALA A 97 -17.31 -8.46 -1.10
N ARG A 98 -17.03 -9.33 -2.08
CA ARG A 98 -16.43 -8.95 -3.37
C ARG A 98 -17.30 -9.47 -4.54
N PRO A 99 -18.46 -8.85 -4.84
CA PRO A 99 -19.42 -9.38 -5.81
C PRO A 99 -19.13 -9.06 -7.28
N GLY A 100 -18.08 -8.37 -7.58
CA GLY A 100 -17.78 -7.95 -8.96
C GLY A 100 -18.63 -6.76 -9.44
N PRO A 101 -19.00 -6.76 -10.75
CA PRO A 101 -19.20 -7.82 -11.76
C PRO A 101 -17.98 -8.64 -12.18
N TYR A 102 -16.84 -8.01 -12.46
CA TYR A 102 -15.59 -8.71 -12.62
C TYR A 102 -15.06 -9.19 -11.26
N VAL A 103 -14.59 -10.43 -11.20
CA VAL A 103 -13.91 -10.96 -10.02
C VAL A 103 -12.52 -11.48 -10.35
N MET A 104 -12.17 -11.58 -11.63
CA MET A 104 -10.96 -12.24 -12.13
C MET A 104 -10.84 -13.65 -11.56
N ALA A 105 -10.06 -13.84 -10.54
CA ALA A 105 -9.95 -15.07 -9.75
C ALA A 105 -9.64 -16.32 -10.61
N GLU A 106 -8.98 -16.12 -11.76
CA GLU A 106 -8.66 -17.14 -12.77
C GLU A 106 -9.91 -17.96 -13.18
N LEU A 107 -11.02 -17.27 -13.34
CA LEU A 107 -12.26 -17.81 -13.88
C LEU A 107 -12.41 -17.47 -15.37
N LEU A 108 -13.24 -18.26 -16.07
CA LEU A 108 -13.57 -17.96 -17.45
C LEU A 108 -14.24 -16.59 -17.55
N ASN A 109 -13.92 -15.84 -18.62
CA ASN A 109 -14.38 -14.45 -18.85
C ASN A 109 -14.23 -13.55 -17.61
N GLU A 110 -13.23 -13.82 -16.78
CA GLU A 110 -12.93 -13.07 -15.56
C GLU A 110 -14.12 -12.99 -14.58
N GLY A 111 -15.01 -13.97 -14.63
CA GLY A 111 -16.19 -14.06 -13.77
C GLY A 111 -17.49 -13.55 -14.39
N ILE A 112 -17.46 -13.00 -15.60
CA ILE A 112 -18.65 -12.60 -16.34
C ILE A 112 -19.30 -13.84 -16.99
N PRO A 113 -20.64 -14.03 -16.90
CA PRO A 113 -21.30 -15.17 -17.52
C PRO A 113 -21.12 -15.23 -19.04
N ASP A 114 -20.87 -16.46 -19.56
CA ASP A 114 -20.65 -16.72 -20.99
C ASP A 114 -21.79 -16.21 -21.88
N TRP A 115 -23.04 -16.34 -21.40
CA TRP A 115 -24.22 -15.94 -22.18
C TRP A 115 -24.22 -14.43 -22.51
N ILE A 116 -23.52 -13.59 -21.75
CA ILE A 116 -23.40 -12.14 -22.05
C ILE A 116 -22.66 -11.94 -23.35
N GLY A 117 -21.44 -12.47 -23.49
CA GLY A 117 -20.65 -12.31 -24.73
C GLY A 117 -21.22 -13.08 -25.92
N GLN A 118 -21.90 -14.21 -25.68
CA GLN A 118 -22.47 -15.06 -26.72
C GLN A 118 -23.78 -14.51 -27.29
N SER A 119 -24.69 -14.05 -26.41
CA SER A 119 -26.01 -13.55 -26.80
C SER A 119 -26.05 -12.06 -27.13
N TYR A 120 -25.07 -11.29 -26.59
CA TYR A 120 -24.99 -9.84 -26.72
C TYR A 120 -23.56 -9.39 -27.11
N PRO A 121 -23.00 -9.88 -28.25
CA PRO A 121 -21.61 -9.59 -28.62
C PRO A 121 -21.30 -8.11 -28.85
N GLU A 122 -22.31 -7.28 -29.01
CA GLU A 122 -22.20 -5.82 -29.11
C GLU A 122 -21.65 -5.18 -27.83
N VAL A 123 -21.71 -5.85 -26.67
CA VAL A 123 -21.18 -5.31 -25.42
C VAL A 123 -19.65 -5.39 -25.30
N LEU A 124 -19.02 -6.15 -26.20
CA LEU A 124 -17.58 -6.40 -26.13
C LEU A 124 -16.78 -5.18 -26.59
N ALA A 125 -15.74 -4.84 -25.82
CA ALA A 125 -14.83 -3.75 -26.11
C ALA A 125 -14.12 -3.95 -27.45
N ARG A 126 -13.73 -2.86 -28.09
CA ARG A 126 -13.07 -2.83 -29.39
C ARG A 126 -11.70 -2.16 -29.30
N THR A 127 -10.79 -2.62 -30.15
CA THR A 127 -9.51 -1.94 -30.38
C THR A 127 -9.68 -0.71 -31.26
N ALA A 128 -8.63 0.08 -31.42
CA ALA A 128 -8.63 1.24 -32.34
C ALA A 128 -8.86 0.88 -33.80
N THR A 129 -8.62 -0.38 -34.20
CA THR A 129 -8.91 -0.91 -35.58
C THR A 129 -10.33 -1.43 -35.72
N GLY A 130 -11.13 -1.44 -34.67
CA GLY A 130 -12.50 -1.95 -34.63
C GLY A 130 -12.61 -3.45 -34.37
N ASP A 131 -11.49 -4.15 -34.21
CA ASP A 131 -11.46 -5.57 -33.86
C ASP A 131 -11.90 -5.79 -32.39
N LEU A 132 -12.27 -7.01 -32.05
CA LEU A 132 -12.53 -7.38 -30.64
C LEU A 132 -11.30 -7.15 -29.79
N HIS A 133 -11.51 -6.62 -28.59
CA HIS A 133 -10.43 -6.48 -27.62
C HIS A 133 -9.80 -7.86 -27.32
N PRO A 134 -8.43 -8.00 -27.31
CA PRO A 134 -7.76 -9.31 -27.23
C PRO A 134 -8.10 -10.10 -25.96
N ASN A 135 -8.48 -9.43 -24.88
CA ASN A 135 -8.86 -10.08 -23.62
C ASN A 135 -10.38 -10.32 -23.49
N GLY A 136 -11.16 -10.09 -24.55
CA GLY A 136 -12.61 -10.33 -24.52
C GLY A 136 -13.38 -9.49 -23.49
N VAL A 137 -12.81 -8.36 -23.05
CA VAL A 137 -13.44 -7.47 -22.07
C VAL A 137 -14.70 -6.83 -22.59
N VAL A 138 -15.63 -6.53 -21.71
CA VAL A 138 -16.84 -5.74 -22.03
C VAL A 138 -16.50 -4.25 -22.03
N SER A 139 -17.25 -3.48 -22.82
CA SER A 139 -17.25 -2.01 -22.73
C SER A 139 -18.09 -1.61 -21.51
N TYR A 140 -17.42 -1.14 -20.45
CA TYR A 140 -18.02 -0.96 -19.10
C TYR A 140 -19.32 -0.15 -19.08
N LEU A 141 -19.43 0.89 -19.89
CA LEU A 141 -20.61 1.77 -19.95
C LEU A 141 -21.52 1.49 -21.15
N HIS A 142 -21.36 0.33 -21.81
CA HIS A 142 -22.32 -0.07 -22.85
C HIS A 142 -23.71 -0.29 -22.23
N PRO A 143 -24.80 0.30 -22.75
CA PRO A 143 -26.09 0.28 -22.11
C PRO A 143 -26.64 -1.11 -21.78
N THR A 144 -26.44 -2.07 -22.70
CA THR A 144 -26.87 -3.47 -22.51
C THR A 144 -26.07 -4.15 -21.39
N TYR A 145 -24.74 -3.98 -21.38
CA TYR A 145 -23.92 -4.54 -20.29
C TYR A 145 -24.28 -3.91 -18.96
N LEU A 146 -24.39 -2.59 -18.89
CA LEU A 146 -24.73 -1.86 -17.66
C LEU A 146 -26.04 -2.32 -17.06
N ARG A 147 -27.07 -2.54 -17.89
CA ARG A 147 -28.35 -3.09 -17.44
C ARG A 147 -28.17 -4.46 -16.78
N PHE A 148 -27.36 -5.34 -17.34
CA PHE A 148 -27.09 -6.65 -16.75
C PHE A 148 -26.24 -6.57 -15.48
N ALA A 149 -25.20 -5.73 -15.49
CA ALA A 149 -24.37 -5.49 -14.30
C ALA A 149 -25.18 -4.91 -13.12
N GLN A 150 -26.06 -3.94 -13.38
CA GLN A 150 -26.95 -3.40 -12.37
C GLN A 150 -27.94 -4.47 -11.86
N ARG A 151 -28.51 -5.28 -12.74
CA ARG A 151 -29.38 -6.42 -12.36
C ARG A 151 -28.62 -7.41 -11.46
N TRP A 152 -27.36 -7.74 -11.80
CA TRP A 152 -26.50 -8.58 -10.97
C TRP A 152 -26.27 -7.97 -9.59
N ILE A 153 -25.81 -6.71 -9.54
CA ILE A 153 -25.53 -6.01 -8.28
C ILE A 153 -26.80 -5.90 -7.42
N THR A 154 -27.97 -5.57 -8.01
CA THR A 154 -29.25 -5.56 -7.29
C THR A 154 -29.54 -6.93 -6.68
N ARG A 155 -29.43 -8.00 -7.48
CA ARG A 155 -29.77 -9.35 -7.03
C ARG A 155 -28.83 -9.85 -5.93
N VAL A 156 -27.50 -9.66 -6.07
CA VAL A 156 -26.57 -10.07 -5.02
C VAL A 156 -26.71 -9.20 -3.76
N ALA A 157 -27.01 -7.91 -3.90
CA ALA A 157 -27.25 -7.01 -2.78
C ALA A 157 -28.49 -7.43 -1.96
N GLU A 158 -29.57 -7.86 -2.62
CA GLU A 158 -30.76 -8.44 -1.95
C GLU A 158 -30.40 -9.67 -1.12
N GLU A 159 -29.55 -10.57 -1.65
CA GLU A 159 -29.08 -11.77 -0.95
C GLU A 159 -28.16 -11.43 0.24
N LEU A 160 -27.32 -10.41 0.13
CA LEU A 160 -26.36 -10.02 1.14
C LEU A 160 -26.94 -9.12 2.23
N ARG A 161 -28.04 -8.40 1.96
CA ARG A 161 -28.67 -7.45 2.90
C ARG A 161 -28.91 -8.03 4.29
N PRO A 162 -29.45 -9.26 4.48
CA PRO A 162 -29.66 -9.83 5.81
C PRO A 162 -28.34 -10.05 6.59
N PHE A 163 -27.22 -10.15 5.89
CA PHE A 163 -25.91 -10.44 6.46
C PHE A 163 -25.03 -9.20 6.67
N LEU A 164 -25.57 -8.00 6.46
CA LEU A 164 -24.85 -6.76 6.77
C LEU A 164 -24.66 -6.62 8.28
N PHE A 165 -23.56 -6.01 8.69
CA PHE A 165 -23.24 -5.78 10.11
C PHE A 165 -24.35 -4.98 10.82
N GLU A 166 -24.94 -4.00 10.18
CA GLU A 166 -26.07 -3.21 10.72
C GLU A 166 -27.33 -4.07 10.98
N ASN A 167 -27.47 -5.21 10.29
CA ASN A 167 -28.54 -6.18 10.47
C ASN A 167 -28.11 -7.36 11.36
N GLY A 168 -26.95 -7.27 12.03
CA GLY A 168 -26.41 -8.30 12.89
C GLY A 168 -25.58 -9.38 12.17
N GLY A 169 -25.30 -9.23 10.88
CA GLY A 169 -24.50 -10.15 10.09
C GLY A 169 -23.00 -9.83 10.08
N PRO A 170 -22.20 -10.61 9.34
CA PRO A 170 -20.72 -10.49 9.33
C PRO A 170 -20.17 -9.45 8.34
N ILE A 171 -20.94 -8.95 7.36
CA ILE A 171 -20.43 -8.12 6.25
C ILE A 171 -20.13 -6.70 6.74
N VAL A 172 -18.88 -6.25 6.60
CA VAL A 172 -18.39 -4.93 7.02
C VAL A 172 -17.75 -4.10 5.89
N LEU A 173 -17.36 -4.73 4.77
CA LEU A 173 -16.75 -4.09 3.61
C LEU A 173 -17.35 -4.64 2.32
N TRP A 174 -17.39 -3.78 1.29
CA TRP A 174 -17.87 -4.11 -0.04
C TRP A 174 -16.83 -3.70 -1.09
N GLN A 175 -16.48 -4.57 -2.03
CA GLN A 175 -15.65 -4.20 -3.17
C GLN A 175 -16.52 -3.84 -4.38
N LEU A 176 -16.13 -2.76 -5.05
CA LEU A 176 -16.74 -2.31 -6.30
C LEU A 176 -15.92 -2.85 -7.46
N ASP A 177 -16.45 -3.86 -8.15
CA ASP A 177 -15.77 -4.57 -9.24
C ASP A 177 -14.42 -5.16 -8.82
N ASN A 178 -13.55 -5.53 -9.76
CA ASN A 178 -12.18 -5.97 -9.48
C ASN A 178 -11.21 -5.42 -10.51
N GLU A 179 -10.10 -4.81 -10.05
CA GLU A 179 -8.98 -4.34 -10.88
C GLU A 179 -9.41 -3.61 -12.16
N VAL A 180 -10.33 -2.64 -12.01
CA VAL A 180 -10.98 -1.95 -13.14
C VAL A 180 -9.97 -1.34 -14.10
N GLY A 181 -10.01 -1.77 -15.35
CA GLY A 181 -9.12 -1.32 -16.41
C GLY A 181 -7.80 -2.08 -16.53
N MET A 182 -7.51 -3.04 -15.65
CA MET A 182 -6.29 -3.85 -15.69
C MET A 182 -6.12 -4.56 -17.04
N LEU A 183 -7.16 -5.19 -17.56
CA LEU A 183 -7.09 -5.92 -18.84
C LEU A 183 -6.80 -5.02 -20.04
N HIS A 184 -7.22 -3.76 -20.02
CA HIS A 184 -6.83 -2.75 -21.01
C HIS A 184 -5.35 -2.39 -20.89
N TRP A 185 -4.88 -2.20 -19.65
CA TRP A 185 -3.49 -1.84 -19.42
C TRP A 185 -2.52 -2.96 -19.81
N VAL A 186 -2.74 -4.19 -19.33
CA VAL A 186 -1.81 -5.31 -19.61
C VAL A 186 -1.72 -5.67 -21.10
N SER A 187 -2.75 -5.35 -21.89
CA SER A 187 -2.74 -5.52 -23.33
C SER A 187 -2.29 -4.27 -24.11
N ASN A 188 -2.06 -3.16 -23.42
CA ASN A 188 -1.81 -1.84 -24.03
C ASN A 188 -2.87 -1.43 -25.06
N GLN A 189 -4.13 -1.83 -24.82
CA GLN A 189 -5.29 -1.57 -25.70
C GLN A 189 -6.40 -0.89 -24.89
N ALA A 190 -6.73 0.35 -25.25
CA ALA A 190 -7.90 1.02 -24.68
C ALA A 190 -9.20 0.49 -25.30
N ASP A 191 -10.32 0.69 -24.61
CA ASP A 191 -11.63 0.46 -25.21
C ASP A 191 -11.98 1.57 -26.20
N CYS A 192 -12.05 1.21 -27.47
CA CYS A 192 -12.45 2.07 -28.58
C CYS A 192 -13.83 1.65 -29.17
N HIS A 193 -14.72 1.09 -28.35
CA HIS A 193 -16.08 0.81 -28.75
C HIS A 193 -16.75 2.06 -29.34
N PRO A 194 -17.60 1.96 -30.40
CA PRO A 194 -18.25 3.13 -31.01
C PRO A 194 -18.96 4.05 -30.00
N ASP A 195 -19.62 3.47 -28.99
CA ASP A 195 -20.27 4.27 -27.94
C ASP A 195 -19.26 5.04 -27.05
N VAL A 196 -18.09 4.46 -26.80
CA VAL A 196 -16.99 5.12 -26.08
C VAL A 196 -16.47 6.29 -26.89
N LEU A 197 -16.21 6.08 -28.17
CA LEU A 197 -15.75 7.13 -29.08
C LEU A 197 -16.79 8.25 -29.22
N ALA A 198 -18.08 7.92 -29.33
CA ALA A 198 -19.15 8.91 -29.39
C ALA A 198 -19.20 9.79 -28.13
N ARG A 199 -19.05 9.20 -26.91
CA ARG A 199 -18.97 9.97 -25.67
C ARG A 199 -17.70 10.82 -25.59
N TYR A 200 -16.56 10.28 -26.04
CA TYR A 200 -15.32 11.04 -26.11
C TYR A 200 -15.46 12.27 -27.00
N HIS A 201 -15.96 12.14 -28.22
CA HIS A 201 -16.15 13.25 -29.16
C HIS A 201 -17.22 14.26 -28.71
N THR A 202 -18.15 13.86 -27.84
CA THR A 202 -19.11 14.78 -27.20
C THR A 202 -18.43 15.66 -26.15
N GLU A 203 -17.47 15.11 -25.39
CA GLU A 203 -16.76 15.82 -24.33
C GLU A 203 -15.55 16.62 -24.87
N TYR A 204 -14.87 16.10 -25.87
CA TYR A 204 -13.66 16.67 -26.45
C TYR A 204 -13.82 16.88 -27.97
N SER A 205 -13.66 18.11 -28.45
CA SER A 205 -13.77 18.42 -29.88
C SER A 205 -12.61 17.81 -30.69
N GLU A 206 -12.88 17.34 -31.91
CA GLU A 206 -11.91 16.70 -32.83
C GLU A 206 -10.77 17.63 -33.32
N ASN A 207 -10.84 18.93 -33.10
CA ASN A 207 -9.92 19.91 -33.67
C ASN A 207 -8.70 20.20 -32.75
N GLN A 208 -7.95 19.18 -32.36
CA GLN A 208 -6.71 19.37 -31.63
C GLN A 208 -5.52 19.01 -32.51
N ASN A 209 -4.79 20.04 -32.96
CA ASN A 209 -3.58 19.88 -33.79
C ASN A 209 -2.37 19.30 -33.03
N ASN A 210 -2.51 18.96 -31.73
CA ASN A 210 -1.44 18.44 -30.90
C ASN A 210 -1.77 17.02 -30.40
N GLN A 211 -0.98 16.03 -30.81
CA GLN A 211 -1.15 14.63 -30.46
C GLN A 211 -1.04 14.39 -28.94
N LEU A 212 -0.20 15.13 -28.21
CA LEU A 212 -0.08 15.02 -26.75
C LEU A 212 -1.35 15.52 -26.05
N THR A 213 -1.93 16.63 -26.50
CA THR A 213 -3.19 17.14 -25.95
C THR A 213 -4.33 16.10 -26.14
N GLU A 214 -4.41 15.50 -27.32
CA GLU A 214 -5.35 14.40 -27.60
C GLU A 214 -5.11 13.20 -26.66
N TYR A 215 -3.85 12.81 -26.48
CA TYR A 215 -3.45 11.75 -25.56
C TYR A 215 -3.89 12.02 -24.13
N TRP A 216 -3.60 13.22 -23.58
CA TRP A 216 -3.99 13.57 -22.21
C TRP A 216 -5.51 13.63 -22.03
N ASN A 217 -6.24 14.15 -23.00
CA ASN A 217 -7.71 14.15 -23.00
C ASN A 217 -8.26 12.73 -22.99
N TRP A 218 -7.66 11.82 -23.77
CA TRP A 218 -8.03 10.42 -23.82
C TRP A 218 -7.80 9.71 -22.48
N GLN A 219 -6.64 9.92 -21.86
CA GLN A 219 -6.35 9.36 -20.51
C GLN A 219 -7.34 9.88 -19.47
N LYS A 220 -7.59 11.19 -19.45
CA LYS A 220 -8.53 11.82 -18.53
C LYS A 220 -9.97 11.36 -18.75
N PHE A 221 -10.38 11.20 -19.99
CA PHE A 221 -11.68 10.64 -20.34
C PHE A 221 -11.85 9.24 -19.75
N HIS A 222 -10.89 8.35 -19.94
CA HIS A 222 -10.96 6.99 -19.39
C HIS A 222 -10.94 6.94 -17.86
N GLN A 223 -10.22 7.83 -17.18
CA GLN A 223 -10.31 7.96 -15.72
C GLN A 223 -11.75 8.30 -15.28
N LYS A 224 -12.40 9.26 -15.96
CA LYS A 224 -13.79 9.64 -15.68
C LYS A 224 -14.79 8.51 -16.00
N GLU A 225 -14.58 7.78 -17.12
CA GLU A 225 -15.44 6.64 -17.49
C GLU A 225 -15.37 5.53 -16.44
N ARG A 226 -14.16 5.20 -15.93
CA ARG A 226 -14.00 4.21 -14.84
C ARG A 226 -14.67 4.68 -13.55
N ARG A 227 -14.50 5.95 -13.18
CA ARG A 227 -15.20 6.52 -12.03
C ARG A 227 -16.71 6.43 -12.20
N ARG A 228 -17.25 6.81 -13.38
CA ARG A 228 -18.68 6.77 -13.66
C ARG A 228 -19.24 5.35 -13.55
N TYR A 229 -18.53 4.36 -14.08
CA TYR A 229 -18.89 2.95 -13.96
C TYR A 229 -18.96 2.52 -12.48
N LEU A 230 -17.90 2.77 -11.71
CA LEU A 230 -17.86 2.44 -10.28
C LEU A 230 -18.95 3.17 -9.47
N GLU A 231 -19.26 4.41 -9.82
CA GLU A 231 -20.32 5.20 -9.18
C GLU A 231 -21.71 4.59 -9.42
N ILE A 232 -21.97 4.12 -10.64
CA ILE A 232 -23.23 3.42 -10.99
C ILE A 232 -23.35 2.12 -10.20
N LEU A 233 -22.30 1.29 -10.15
CA LEU A 233 -22.32 0.05 -9.36
C LEU A 233 -22.57 0.33 -7.88
N LYS A 234 -21.90 1.34 -7.34
CA LYS A 234 -22.06 1.75 -5.95
C LYS A 234 -23.48 2.21 -5.65
N GLN A 235 -24.04 3.11 -6.46
CA GLN A 235 -25.41 3.60 -6.31
C GLN A 235 -26.40 2.46 -6.36
N THR A 236 -26.24 1.55 -7.33
CA THR A 236 -27.12 0.36 -7.45
C THR A 236 -27.06 -0.52 -6.19
N ALA A 237 -25.88 -0.75 -5.63
CA ALA A 237 -25.76 -1.51 -4.38
C ALA A 237 -26.40 -0.75 -3.21
N GLN A 238 -26.13 0.56 -3.08
CA GLN A 238 -26.60 1.39 -1.97
C GLN A 238 -28.13 1.52 -1.88
N GLU A 239 -28.84 1.44 -3.00
CA GLU A 239 -30.32 1.42 -3.01
C GLU A 239 -30.87 0.22 -2.21
N ILE A 240 -30.12 -0.86 -2.07
CA ILE A 240 -30.53 -2.10 -1.39
C ILE A 240 -29.88 -2.25 -0.02
N VAL A 241 -28.54 -2.01 0.06
CA VAL A 241 -27.73 -2.30 1.26
C VAL A 241 -27.44 -1.06 2.11
N GLY A 242 -27.89 0.13 1.70
CA GLY A 242 -27.55 1.36 2.41
C GLY A 242 -26.08 1.74 2.27
N THR A 243 -25.54 2.46 3.25
CA THR A 243 -24.15 2.92 3.23
C THR A 243 -23.21 1.87 3.84
N VAL A 244 -22.46 1.18 3.00
CA VAL A 244 -21.38 0.25 3.39
C VAL A 244 -20.06 0.82 2.89
N PRO A 245 -18.98 0.83 3.71
CA PRO A 245 -17.66 1.23 3.24
C PRO A 245 -17.19 0.40 2.05
N CYS A 246 -16.71 1.09 1.00
CA CYS A 246 -16.35 0.44 -0.26
C CYS A 246 -14.83 0.45 -0.50
N ILE A 247 -14.36 -0.56 -1.23
CA ILE A 247 -13.00 -0.68 -1.73
C ILE A 247 -13.02 -0.68 -3.26
N VAL A 248 -12.06 0.01 -3.86
CA VAL A 248 -11.66 -0.13 -5.26
C VAL A 248 -10.20 -0.59 -5.26
N ASN A 249 -9.97 -1.80 -5.73
CA ASN A 249 -8.62 -2.36 -5.75
C ASN A 249 -7.86 -2.04 -7.03
N VAL A 250 -6.56 -1.97 -6.92
CA VAL A 250 -5.65 -1.47 -7.95
C VAL A 250 -4.55 -2.48 -8.20
N HIS A 251 -4.55 -3.05 -9.40
CA HIS A 251 -3.47 -3.93 -9.87
C HIS A 251 -2.24 -3.12 -10.30
N GLY A 252 -1.05 -3.71 -10.13
CA GLY A 252 0.14 -3.01 -10.57
C GLY A 252 1.47 -3.74 -10.43
N PHE A 253 1.51 -4.82 -9.69
CA PHE A 253 2.73 -5.63 -9.57
C PHE A 253 2.80 -6.71 -10.64
N ARG A 254 3.99 -6.93 -11.17
CA ARG A 254 4.29 -8.04 -12.07
C ARG A 254 4.88 -9.20 -11.28
N ASP A 255 4.05 -10.14 -10.89
CA ASP A 255 4.41 -11.29 -10.07
C ASP A 255 5.12 -12.43 -10.83
N PHE A 256 5.34 -12.28 -12.15
CA PHE A 256 5.95 -13.32 -12.99
C PHE A 256 7.47 -13.44 -12.84
N PHE A 257 8.12 -12.51 -12.16
CA PHE A 257 9.56 -12.48 -11.95
C PHE A 257 9.93 -12.96 -10.54
N SER A 258 11.15 -13.48 -10.39
CA SER A 258 11.66 -13.95 -9.10
C SER A 258 11.67 -12.86 -8.03
N TYR A 259 12.00 -11.61 -8.46
CA TYR A 259 11.85 -10.41 -7.67
C TYR A 259 10.88 -9.51 -8.40
N GLY A 260 9.72 -9.27 -7.83
CA GLY A 260 8.75 -8.32 -8.37
C GLY A 260 9.33 -6.90 -8.33
N ARG A 261 8.87 -6.05 -9.24
CA ARG A 261 9.25 -4.63 -9.29
C ARG A 261 7.97 -3.81 -9.18
N GLY A 262 7.84 -3.07 -8.09
CA GLY A 262 6.66 -2.26 -7.79
C GLY A 262 6.53 -1.00 -8.64
N THR A 263 7.49 -0.71 -9.51
CA THR A 263 7.50 0.48 -10.39
C THR A 263 6.33 0.55 -11.37
N GLU A 264 5.68 -0.57 -11.62
CA GLU A 264 4.47 -0.63 -12.45
C GLU A 264 3.20 -0.25 -11.67
N TYR A 265 3.17 -0.43 -10.36
CA TYR A 265 2.01 -0.17 -9.52
C TYR A 265 1.44 1.26 -9.67
N PRO A 266 2.24 2.35 -9.66
CA PRO A 266 1.69 3.69 -9.82
C PRO A 266 1.01 3.93 -11.17
N VAL A 267 1.28 3.10 -12.19
CA VAL A 267 0.60 3.16 -13.49
C VAL A 267 -0.87 2.76 -13.35
N GLY A 268 -1.14 1.66 -12.64
CA GLY A 268 -2.51 1.25 -12.30
C GLY A 268 -3.21 2.28 -11.41
N LEU A 269 -2.52 2.75 -10.37
CA LEU A 269 -3.03 3.73 -9.43
C LEU A 269 -3.43 5.05 -10.12
N ALA A 270 -2.57 5.57 -11.03
CA ALA A 270 -2.84 6.80 -11.77
C ALA A 270 -4.13 6.72 -12.60
N GLN A 271 -4.48 5.56 -13.13
CA GLN A 271 -5.69 5.37 -13.92
C GLN A 271 -6.99 5.46 -13.10
N LEU A 272 -6.90 5.27 -11.77
CA LEU A 272 -8.05 5.23 -10.88
C LEU A 272 -8.14 6.46 -9.95
N MET A 273 -7.30 7.48 -10.16
CA MET A 273 -7.29 8.68 -9.31
C MET A 273 -8.64 9.39 -9.22
N GLU A 274 -9.45 9.38 -10.27
CA GLU A 274 -10.81 9.94 -10.21
C GLU A 274 -11.74 9.18 -9.25
N ALA A 275 -11.50 7.87 -9.02
CA ALA A 275 -12.30 7.05 -8.10
C ALA A 275 -12.09 7.43 -6.63
N ARG A 276 -10.98 8.12 -6.26
CA ARG A 276 -10.78 8.67 -4.90
C ARG A 276 -11.93 9.59 -4.46
N ASN A 277 -12.66 10.17 -5.43
CA ASN A 277 -13.75 11.11 -5.17
C ASN A 277 -15.08 10.44 -4.81
N LEU A 278 -15.20 9.12 -4.94
CA LEU A 278 -16.35 8.38 -4.47
C LEU A 278 -16.44 8.45 -2.92
N GLU A 279 -17.62 8.77 -2.40
CA GLU A 279 -17.84 8.81 -0.96
C GLU A 279 -17.64 7.43 -0.33
N ASP A 280 -17.18 7.37 0.92
CA ASP A 280 -16.97 6.14 1.69
C ASP A 280 -16.28 5.02 0.89
N THR A 281 -15.34 5.41 0.03
CA THR A 281 -14.59 4.50 -0.83
C THR A 281 -13.09 4.74 -0.64
N ALA A 282 -12.33 3.65 -0.48
CA ALA A 282 -10.88 3.69 -0.44
C ALA A 282 -10.28 2.99 -1.66
N LEU A 283 -9.21 3.58 -2.22
CA LEU A 283 -8.31 2.89 -3.15
C LEU A 283 -7.41 1.95 -2.35
N SER A 284 -7.26 0.72 -2.81
CA SER A 284 -6.51 -0.33 -2.14
C SER A 284 -5.59 -1.03 -3.13
N GLY A 285 -4.34 -1.30 -2.74
CA GLY A 285 -3.40 -1.96 -3.63
C GLY A 285 -3.50 -3.49 -3.60
N ASP A 286 -3.33 -4.10 -4.76
CA ASP A 286 -3.15 -5.55 -4.90
C ASP A 286 -1.66 -5.81 -5.05
N PHE A 287 -1.04 -6.35 -4.00
CA PHE A 287 0.40 -6.37 -3.85
C PHE A 287 0.97 -7.79 -4.00
N TYR A 288 1.56 -8.06 -5.17
CA TYR A 288 2.25 -9.29 -5.52
C TYR A 288 3.74 -9.05 -5.85
N PRO A 289 4.55 -8.58 -4.88
CA PRO A 289 5.94 -8.19 -5.14
C PRO A 289 6.87 -9.36 -5.46
N GLY A 290 6.42 -10.61 -5.30
CA GLY A 290 7.25 -11.79 -5.47
C GLY A 290 8.19 -12.01 -4.28
N LYS A 291 9.44 -12.38 -4.53
CA LYS A 291 10.47 -12.47 -3.49
C LYS A 291 10.88 -11.07 -3.04
N ILE A 292 10.99 -10.88 -1.73
CA ILE A 292 11.44 -9.64 -1.13
C ILE A 292 12.92 -9.78 -0.73
N GLY A 293 13.73 -8.81 -1.11
CA GLY A 293 15.14 -8.72 -0.75
C GLY A 293 15.64 -7.28 -0.79
N PHE A 294 16.94 -7.11 -0.55
CA PHE A 294 17.60 -5.81 -0.57
C PHE A 294 17.39 -5.05 -1.91
N ASP A 295 17.19 -5.79 -3.01
CA ASP A 295 17.06 -5.19 -4.33
C ASP A 295 15.70 -4.56 -4.62
N ASN A 296 14.61 -4.97 -3.94
CA ASN A 296 13.26 -4.56 -4.31
C ASN A 296 12.34 -4.19 -3.15
N TYR A 297 12.77 -4.24 -1.90
CA TYR A 297 11.87 -3.93 -0.76
C TYR A 297 11.33 -2.49 -0.82
N HIS A 298 12.11 -1.55 -1.37
CA HIS A 298 11.70 -0.16 -1.55
C HIS A 298 10.52 0.00 -2.52
N ASP A 299 10.33 -0.91 -3.47
CA ASP A 299 9.19 -0.89 -4.39
C ASP A 299 7.87 -1.01 -3.61
N LEU A 300 7.82 -1.91 -2.63
CA LEU A 300 6.64 -2.12 -1.79
C LEU A 300 6.42 -0.96 -0.81
N VAL A 301 7.50 -0.37 -0.28
CA VAL A 301 7.44 0.86 0.52
C VAL A 301 6.75 1.97 -0.28
N LEU A 302 7.22 2.23 -1.50
CA LEU A 302 6.67 3.29 -2.34
C LEU A 302 5.24 3.03 -2.78
N ALA A 303 4.91 1.78 -3.13
CA ALA A 303 3.55 1.40 -3.45
C ALA A 303 2.59 1.67 -2.28
N THR A 304 3.01 1.36 -1.06
CA THR A 304 2.24 1.62 0.17
C THR A 304 2.04 3.13 0.38
N LEU A 305 3.12 3.92 0.30
CA LEU A 305 3.06 5.37 0.48
C LEU A 305 2.18 6.05 -0.58
N TYR A 306 2.31 5.64 -1.85
CA TYR A 306 1.51 6.20 -2.94
C TYR A 306 0.04 5.81 -2.86
N THR A 307 -0.29 4.60 -2.39
CA THR A 307 -1.69 4.20 -2.13
C THR A 307 -2.31 5.11 -1.06
N ASN A 308 -1.57 5.37 0.03
CA ASN A 308 -2.03 6.28 1.08
C ASN A 308 -2.23 7.70 0.55
N ALA A 309 -1.29 8.23 -0.27
CA ALA A 309 -1.40 9.57 -0.88
C ALA A 309 -2.53 9.67 -1.92
N ALA A 310 -2.84 8.58 -2.62
CA ALA A 310 -3.94 8.56 -3.59
C ALA A 310 -5.32 8.61 -2.91
N ASN A 311 -5.42 8.16 -1.67
CA ASN A 311 -6.65 8.21 -0.89
C ASN A 311 -6.94 9.63 -0.35
N LYS A 312 -8.22 9.93 -0.13
CA LYS A 312 -8.59 11.11 0.68
C LYS A 312 -8.18 10.86 2.15
N PRO A 313 -7.81 11.91 2.88
CA PRO A 313 -7.49 11.80 4.31
C PRO A 313 -8.58 11.06 5.09
N GLY A 314 -8.16 10.14 5.95
CA GLY A 314 -9.06 9.35 6.79
C GLY A 314 -9.62 8.08 6.15
N ARG A 315 -9.44 7.86 4.85
CA ARG A 315 -9.86 6.59 4.20
C ARG A 315 -9.01 5.43 4.67
N LEU A 316 -9.57 4.21 4.60
CA LEU A 316 -8.91 2.97 5.02
C LEU A 316 -7.60 2.74 4.25
N SER A 317 -6.50 2.55 4.95
CA SER A 317 -5.20 2.14 4.43
C SER A 317 -5.09 0.61 4.48
N TYR A 318 -5.28 -0.05 3.35
CA TYR A 318 -5.52 -1.49 3.27
C TYR A 318 -5.01 -2.09 1.98
N SER A 319 -4.59 -3.36 2.00
CA SER A 319 -4.38 -4.15 0.79
C SER A 319 -5.52 -5.15 0.62
N ALA A 320 -6.29 -4.99 -0.46
CA ALA A 320 -7.43 -5.85 -0.79
C ALA A 320 -6.99 -7.23 -1.27
N GLU A 321 -5.81 -7.30 -1.90
CA GLU A 321 -5.13 -8.55 -2.24
C GLU A 321 -3.66 -8.44 -1.88
N PHE A 322 -3.24 -9.30 -0.99
CA PHE A 322 -1.86 -9.31 -0.53
C PHE A 322 -1.26 -10.71 -0.71
N GLN A 323 -0.07 -10.81 -1.30
CA GLN A 323 0.51 -12.11 -1.61
C GLN A 323 0.68 -12.98 -0.37
N SER A 324 0.12 -14.20 -0.40
CA SER A 324 0.42 -15.29 0.52
C SER A 324 1.13 -16.45 -0.16
N GLY A 325 1.17 -16.42 -1.47
CA GLY A 325 1.77 -17.37 -2.38
C GLY A 325 1.80 -16.83 -3.80
N ARG A 326 1.83 -17.70 -4.78
CA ARG A 326 1.84 -17.36 -6.22
C ARG A 326 0.99 -18.35 -7.02
N LEU A 327 0.44 -17.87 -8.13
CA LEU A 327 -0.28 -18.70 -9.09
C LEU A 327 0.59 -19.85 -9.64
N SER A 328 1.86 -19.58 -9.91
CA SER A 328 2.84 -20.57 -10.38
C SER A 328 3.74 -21.03 -9.23
N ASP A 329 4.10 -22.31 -9.21
CA ASP A 329 5.08 -22.86 -8.27
C ASP A 329 6.54 -22.43 -8.53
N LYS A 330 6.78 -21.63 -9.59
CA LYS A 330 8.12 -21.15 -9.98
C LYS A 330 8.14 -19.65 -10.22
N PRO A 331 8.95 -18.89 -9.48
CA PRO A 331 9.69 -19.25 -8.29
C PRO A 331 8.77 -19.47 -7.09
N ARG A 332 9.19 -20.36 -6.18
CA ARG A 332 8.47 -20.59 -4.94
C ARG A 332 8.74 -19.47 -3.94
N LEU A 333 7.69 -18.94 -3.31
CA LEU A 333 7.83 -18.02 -2.21
C LEU A 333 8.16 -18.76 -0.92
N SER A 334 8.97 -18.13 -0.08
CA SER A 334 9.32 -18.60 1.25
C SER A 334 8.50 -17.89 2.32
N SER A 335 8.52 -18.42 3.53
CA SER A 335 7.94 -17.78 4.72
C SER A 335 8.54 -16.38 4.96
N TYR A 336 9.83 -16.19 4.66
CA TYR A 336 10.50 -14.89 4.80
C TYR A 336 9.94 -13.83 3.84
N ASP A 337 9.57 -14.21 2.61
CA ASP A 337 8.99 -13.28 1.63
C ASP A 337 7.63 -12.76 2.12
N ILE A 338 6.83 -13.64 2.74
CA ILE A 338 5.52 -13.28 3.32
C ILE A 338 5.70 -12.40 4.56
N ASP A 339 6.61 -12.78 5.49
CA ASP A 339 6.90 -12.01 6.70
C ASP A 339 7.38 -10.60 6.38
N LEU A 340 8.42 -10.47 5.53
CA LEU A 340 8.99 -9.19 5.15
C LEU A 340 7.99 -8.29 4.42
N ALA A 341 7.25 -8.84 3.45
CA ALA A 341 6.27 -8.07 2.71
C ALA A 341 5.18 -7.53 3.63
N THR A 342 4.63 -8.37 4.52
CA THR A 342 3.58 -7.98 5.46
C THR A 342 4.07 -6.89 6.43
N ARG A 343 5.26 -7.07 6.99
CA ARG A 343 5.86 -6.09 7.92
C ARG A 343 6.14 -4.76 7.24
N LEU A 344 6.59 -4.76 5.97
CA LEU A 344 6.84 -3.54 5.21
C LEU A 344 5.58 -2.68 5.05
N VAL A 345 4.46 -3.25 4.63
CA VAL A 345 3.24 -2.46 4.43
C VAL A 345 2.65 -1.98 5.76
N VAL A 346 2.71 -2.79 6.83
CA VAL A 346 2.28 -2.39 8.17
C VAL A 346 3.20 -1.29 8.73
N ALA A 347 4.52 -1.40 8.54
CA ALA A 347 5.50 -0.40 8.93
C ALA A 347 5.25 0.97 8.26
N HIS A 348 4.71 0.98 7.04
CA HIS A 348 4.42 2.18 6.25
C HIS A 348 2.94 2.63 6.31
N GLY A 349 2.17 2.16 7.30
CA GLY A 349 0.89 2.75 7.68
C GLY A 349 -0.34 2.01 7.19
N PHE A 350 -0.22 0.82 6.60
CA PHE A 350 -1.40 0.01 6.35
C PHE A 350 -1.99 -0.50 7.67
N ASN A 351 -3.31 -0.43 7.76
CA ASN A 351 -4.11 -0.90 8.87
C ASN A 351 -4.81 -2.23 8.55
N GLY A 352 -4.23 -2.99 7.64
CA GLY A 352 -4.64 -4.35 7.36
C GLY A 352 -4.23 -4.86 6.00
N VAL A 353 -4.38 -6.17 5.84
CA VAL A 353 -4.13 -6.92 4.61
C VAL A 353 -5.13 -8.06 4.46
N ASN A 354 -5.48 -8.39 3.22
CA ASN A 354 -6.27 -9.56 2.84
C ASN A 354 -5.40 -10.51 2.00
N TYR A 355 -4.92 -11.60 2.57
CA TYR A 355 -4.03 -12.53 1.87
C TYR A 355 -4.74 -13.25 0.72
N TYR A 356 -4.26 -13.09 -0.48
CA TYR A 356 -4.75 -13.76 -1.68
C TYR A 356 -3.75 -14.85 -2.13
N MET A 357 -4.12 -16.12 -2.19
CA MET A 357 -5.27 -16.76 -1.53
C MET A 357 -4.80 -17.34 -0.19
N PHE A 358 -5.65 -17.30 0.83
CA PHE A 358 -5.30 -17.97 2.09
C PHE A 358 -5.59 -19.48 2.05
N SER A 359 -6.61 -19.90 1.32
CA SER A 359 -6.94 -21.33 1.13
C SER A 359 -7.10 -21.67 -0.34
N GLY A 360 -6.31 -22.62 -0.81
CA GLY A 360 -6.49 -23.26 -2.12
C GLY A 360 -7.77 -24.09 -2.19
N GLY A 361 -8.18 -24.46 -3.41
CA GLY A 361 -9.36 -25.27 -3.68
C GLY A 361 -9.39 -25.80 -5.11
N ASP A 362 -10.48 -26.45 -5.48
CA ASP A 362 -10.71 -26.97 -6.83
C ASP A 362 -11.87 -26.23 -7.49
N ASN A 363 -11.63 -25.65 -8.66
CA ASN A 363 -12.69 -25.06 -9.47
C ASN A 363 -13.81 -26.06 -9.73
N PRO A 364 -15.08 -25.67 -9.65
CA PRO A 364 -16.17 -26.41 -10.28
C PRO A 364 -15.89 -26.62 -11.76
N GLU A 365 -16.47 -27.69 -12.32
CA GLU A 365 -16.29 -28.00 -13.74
C GLU A 365 -16.80 -26.84 -14.62
N GLY A 366 -16.02 -26.47 -15.63
CA GLY A 366 -16.39 -25.51 -16.66
C GLY A 366 -16.26 -24.04 -16.27
N ILE A 367 -15.70 -23.66 -15.12
CA ILE A 367 -15.56 -22.24 -14.75
C ILE A 367 -14.11 -21.75 -14.57
N GLY A 368 -13.14 -22.63 -14.44
CA GLY A 368 -11.73 -22.25 -14.22
C GLY A 368 -10.98 -22.03 -15.54
N SER A 369 -10.31 -20.90 -15.71
CA SER A 369 -9.51 -20.59 -16.91
C SER A 369 -8.16 -21.33 -16.95
N LEU A 370 -7.62 -21.71 -15.78
CA LEU A 370 -6.32 -22.40 -15.62
C LEU A 370 -6.46 -23.85 -15.16
N GLY A 371 -7.60 -24.49 -15.44
CA GLY A 371 -7.86 -25.86 -15.07
C GLY A 371 -8.57 -26.04 -13.72
N ARG A 372 -8.55 -27.29 -13.22
CA ARG A 372 -9.35 -27.66 -12.05
C ARG A 372 -8.74 -27.15 -10.75
N ARG A 373 -7.45 -27.43 -10.49
CA ARG A 373 -6.81 -27.10 -9.21
C ARG A 373 -6.36 -25.65 -9.17
N HIS A 374 -6.78 -24.96 -8.12
CA HIS A 374 -6.45 -23.56 -7.88
C HIS A 374 -5.81 -23.43 -6.50
N ASP A 375 -4.51 -23.63 -6.44
CA ASP A 375 -3.79 -23.80 -5.18
C ASP A 375 -3.01 -22.55 -4.72
N TRP A 376 -2.45 -21.75 -5.63
CA TRP A 376 -1.76 -20.49 -5.40
C TRP A 376 -0.63 -20.52 -4.34
N GLN A 377 0.00 -21.70 -4.09
CA GLN A 377 0.89 -21.87 -2.93
C GLN A 377 0.24 -21.39 -1.61
N ALA A 378 -1.08 -21.39 -1.53
CA ALA A 378 -1.83 -20.86 -0.40
C ALA A 378 -1.38 -21.48 0.94
N PRO A 379 -1.43 -20.74 2.06
CA PRO A 379 -1.10 -21.26 3.39
C PRO A 379 -1.86 -22.52 3.77
N ILE A 380 -3.12 -22.63 3.36
CA ILE A 380 -3.88 -23.87 3.42
C ILE A 380 -4.00 -24.44 2.00
N ALA A 381 -3.39 -25.58 1.73
CA ALA A 381 -3.44 -26.25 0.44
C ALA A 381 -4.87 -26.66 0.07
N SER A 382 -5.11 -26.96 -1.22
CA SER A 382 -6.43 -27.39 -1.70
C SER A 382 -6.96 -28.64 -0.99
N ASP A 383 -6.09 -29.56 -0.55
CA ASP A 383 -6.43 -30.74 0.25
C ASP A 383 -6.59 -30.47 1.77
N GLY A 384 -6.34 -29.25 2.22
CA GLY A 384 -6.43 -28.84 3.62
C GLY A 384 -5.15 -28.96 4.43
N THR A 385 -4.05 -29.34 3.82
CA THR A 385 -2.74 -29.38 4.49
C THR A 385 -2.26 -27.96 4.80
N LEU A 386 -1.82 -27.72 6.03
CA LEU A 386 -1.21 -26.46 6.43
C LEU A 386 0.25 -26.42 5.94
N ARG A 387 0.61 -25.35 5.26
CA ARG A 387 1.99 -25.11 4.79
C ARG A 387 2.78 -24.27 5.78
N PRO A 388 4.12 -24.26 5.72
CA PRO A 388 4.95 -23.44 6.62
C PRO A 388 4.60 -21.94 6.61
N THR A 389 4.05 -21.42 5.50
CA THR A 389 3.56 -20.04 5.41
C THR A 389 2.35 -19.77 6.30
N TYR A 390 1.57 -20.81 6.63
CA TYR A 390 0.48 -20.68 7.60
C TYR A 390 1.01 -20.32 9.01
N ASP A 391 2.03 -21.02 9.49
CA ASP A 391 2.62 -20.73 10.81
C ASP A 391 3.21 -19.32 10.87
N THR A 392 3.80 -18.85 9.77
CA THR A 392 4.32 -17.47 9.65
C THR A 392 3.20 -16.46 9.75
N ILE A 393 2.11 -16.64 9.01
CA ILE A 393 0.95 -15.75 9.04
C ILE A 393 0.26 -15.79 10.40
N ALA A 394 0.13 -16.98 11.01
CA ALA A 394 -0.44 -17.11 12.37
C ALA A 394 0.42 -16.39 13.42
N GLY A 395 1.75 -16.44 13.29
CA GLY A 395 2.67 -15.69 14.16
C GLY A 395 2.53 -14.18 13.99
N LEU A 396 2.39 -13.69 12.76
CA LEU A 396 2.10 -12.28 12.46
C LEU A 396 0.71 -11.88 13.01
N GLY A 397 -0.29 -12.73 12.84
CA GLY A 397 -1.63 -12.49 13.35
C GLY A 397 -1.66 -12.36 14.87
N SER A 398 -0.94 -13.22 15.60
CA SER A 398 -0.78 -13.15 17.05
C SER A 398 -0.15 -11.81 17.48
N LEU A 399 0.95 -11.41 16.82
CA LEU A 399 1.64 -10.14 17.04
C LEU A 399 0.70 -8.93 16.80
N PHE A 400 0.02 -8.90 15.66
CA PHE A 400 -0.87 -7.79 15.31
C PHE A 400 -2.11 -7.72 16.20
N HIS A 401 -2.66 -8.86 16.58
CA HIS A 401 -3.76 -8.93 17.53
C HIS A 401 -3.38 -8.34 18.89
N SER A 402 -2.19 -8.65 19.40
CA SER A 402 -1.70 -8.13 20.69
C SER A 402 -1.47 -6.61 20.64
N LEU A 403 -1.12 -6.05 19.49
CA LEU A 403 -0.82 -4.63 19.27
C LEU A 403 -1.93 -3.88 18.53
N GLN A 404 -3.10 -4.48 18.37
CA GLN A 404 -4.19 -3.95 17.54
C GLN A 404 -4.58 -2.51 17.90
N SER A 405 -4.66 -2.16 19.18
CA SER A 405 -5.03 -0.81 19.62
C SER A 405 -4.03 0.24 19.17
N VAL A 406 -2.72 -0.08 19.19
CA VAL A 406 -1.68 0.83 18.71
C VAL A 406 -1.68 0.88 17.19
N LEU A 407 -1.70 -0.27 16.51
CA LEU A 407 -1.69 -0.35 15.05
C LEU A 407 -2.85 0.45 14.42
N ALA A 408 -4.07 0.27 14.93
CA ALA A 408 -5.25 0.91 14.35
C ALA A 408 -5.35 2.43 14.60
N THR A 409 -4.54 2.99 15.52
CA THR A 409 -4.65 4.39 15.94
C THR A 409 -3.36 5.20 15.81
N SER A 410 -2.24 4.55 15.48
CA SER A 410 -0.94 5.22 15.33
C SER A 410 -0.72 5.73 13.90
N GLU A 411 0.06 6.79 13.80
CA GLU A 411 0.50 7.39 12.53
C GLU A 411 2.02 7.24 12.37
N ASN A 412 2.47 7.17 11.12
CA ASN A 412 3.90 7.10 10.83
C ASN A 412 4.60 8.41 11.16
N LEU A 413 5.77 8.32 11.77
CA LEU A 413 6.69 9.44 11.84
C LEU A 413 7.05 9.88 10.41
N SER A 414 7.01 11.20 10.15
CA SER A 414 7.37 11.78 8.87
C SER A 414 8.22 13.03 9.05
N ASP A 415 9.37 13.06 8.41
CA ASP A 415 10.27 14.21 8.35
C ASP A 415 10.37 14.78 6.94
N LEU A 416 10.00 13.98 5.94
CA LEU A 416 10.02 14.30 4.53
C LEU A 416 8.75 13.80 3.84
N SER A 417 8.16 14.62 2.99
CA SER A 417 7.13 14.15 2.05
C SER A 417 7.73 13.92 0.67
N ILE A 418 7.36 12.81 0.03
CA ILE A 418 7.68 12.55 -1.38
C ILE A 418 6.45 12.81 -2.26
N ALA A 419 6.68 13.28 -3.46
CA ALA A 419 5.62 13.67 -4.37
C ALA A 419 5.12 12.50 -5.23
N PHE A 420 3.81 12.26 -5.20
CA PHE A 420 3.12 11.45 -6.21
C PHE A 420 2.50 12.40 -7.25
N TYR A 421 3.10 12.47 -8.44
CA TYR A 421 2.58 13.24 -9.57
C TYR A 421 2.01 12.29 -10.61
N SER A 422 0.71 12.07 -10.57
CA SER A 422 0.00 11.04 -11.35
C SER A 422 0.20 11.13 -12.87
N PRO A 423 0.40 12.32 -13.51
CA PRO A 423 0.65 12.38 -14.95
C PRO A 423 1.89 11.59 -15.41
N TYR A 424 2.94 11.47 -14.57
CA TYR A 424 4.12 10.68 -14.92
C TYR A 424 3.83 9.18 -15.06
N TYR A 425 2.69 8.73 -14.57
CA TYR A 425 2.26 7.33 -14.54
C TYR A 425 1.07 7.03 -15.46
N LEU A 426 0.48 8.04 -16.11
CA LEU A 426 -0.60 7.84 -17.09
C LEU A 426 -0.06 7.29 -18.42
N THR A 427 0.56 6.12 -18.37
CA THR A 427 1.24 5.45 -19.48
C THR A 427 0.74 4.03 -19.71
N ALA A 428 -0.48 3.72 -19.25
CA ALA A 428 -1.05 2.38 -19.30
C ALA A 428 -1.42 1.94 -20.72
N THR A 429 -1.96 2.85 -21.52
CA THR A 429 -2.40 2.58 -22.88
C THR A 429 -1.78 3.63 -23.81
N ILE A 430 -0.54 3.36 -24.24
CA ILE A 430 0.17 4.19 -25.20
C ILE A 430 -0.08 3.59 -26.58
N GLY A 431 -1.00 4.15 -27.36
CA GLY A 431 -1.25 3.71 -28.73
C GLY A 431 0.01 3.78 -29.63
N GLU A 432 0.02 3.05 -30.72
CA GLU A 432 1.19 2.96 -31.63
C GLU A 432 1.77 4.33 -32.05
N LYS A 433 0.90 5.32 -32.27
CA LYS A 433 1.30 6.69 -32.66
C LYS A 433 2.13 7.41 -31.60
N MET A 434 2.01 7.01 -30.33
CA MET A 434 2.66 7.67 -29.20
C MET A 434 3.86 6.89 -28.62
N GLN A 435 4.17 5.69 -29.13
CA GLN A 435 5.26 4.84 -28.62
C GLN A 435 6.64 5.51 -28.63
N ASN A 436 6.90 6.40 -29.59
CA ASN A 436 8.17 7.11 -29.71
C ASN A 436 8.08 8.59 -29.25
N ASN A 437 7.02 8.95 -28.51
CA ASN A 437 6.86 10.32 -28.05
C ASN A 437 7.91 10.66 -26.98
N GLU A 438 8.59 11.79 -27.12
CA GLU A 438 9.70 12.20 -26.24
C GLU A 438 9.24 12.43 -24.81
N VAL A 439 8.07 13.04 -24.58
CA VAL A 439 7.52 13.33 -23.24
C VAL A 439 7.21 12.04 -22.50
N LEU A 440 6.49 11.11 -23.13
CA LEU A 440 6.13 9.82 -22.52
C LEU A 440 7.37 8.96 -22.25
N ASN A 441 8.32 8.94 -23.17
CA ASN A 441 9.59 8.22 -23.00
C ASN A 441 10.44 8.82 -21.89
N ALA A 442 10.41 10.14 -21.68
CA ALA A 442 11.05 10.77 -20.55
C ALA A 442 10.48 10.29 -19.21
N PHE A 443 9.14 10.16 -19.10
CA PHE A 443 8.48 9.64 -17.89
C PHE A 443 8.86 8.18 -17.63
N ILE A 444 8.74 7.31 -18.64
CA ILE A 444 9.05 5.88 -18.54
C ILE A 444 10.53 5.68 -18.17
N GLY A 445 11.43 6.40 -18.83
CA GLY A 445 12.87 6.28 -18.59
C GLY A 445 13.32 6.80 -17.22
N ALA A 446 12.70 7.87 -16.71
CA ALA A 446 13.05 8.45 -15.42
C ALA A 446 12.51 7.62 -14.24
N ARG A 447 11.25 7.17 -14.32
CA ARG A 447 10.53 6.60 -13.17
C ARG A 447 11.20 5.36 -12.58
N THR A 448 11.70 4.44 -13.41
CA THR A 448 12.35 3.22 -12.90
C THR A 448 13.74 3.53 -12.34
N ARG A 449 14.63 4.03 -13.18
CA ARG A 449 16.05 4.12 -12.83
C ARG A 449 16.40 5.30 -11.92
N LEU A 450 15.74 6.46 -12.08
CA LEU A 450 16.12 7.68 -11.37
C LEU A 450 15.19 7.98 -10.17
N HIS A 451 13.91 7.58 -10.25
CA HIS A 451 12.97 7.79 -9.17
C HIS A 451 12.92 6.57 -8.24
N PHE A 452 12.42 5.42 -8.70
CA PHE A 452 12.26 4.22 -7.86
C PHE A 452 13.59 3.59 -7.47
N ASP A 453 14.41 3.14 -8.43
CA ASP A 453 15.73 2.55 -8.15
C ASP A 453 16.81 3.62 -7.84
N GLY A 454 16.45 4.88 -7.92
CA GLY A 454 17.31 6.01 -7.63
C GLY A 454 17.05 6.62 -6.26
N ILE A 455 16.57 7.87 -6.28
CA ILE A 455 16.45 8.67 -5.06
C ILE A 455 15.53 8.03 -4.02
N TYR A 456 14.40 7.43 -4.40
CA TYR A 456 13.47 6.86 -3.44
C TYR A 456 14.04 5.59 -2.78
N ARG A 457 14.80 4.77 -3.53
CA ARG A 457 15.55 3.66 -2.94
C ARG A 457 16.56 4.14 -1.92
N ILE A 458 17.31 5.22 -2.22
CA ILE A 458 18.29 5.80 -1.30
C ILE A 458 17.61 6.32 -0.03
N LEU A 459 16.52 7.09 -0.15
CA LEU A 459 15.77 7.60 1.00
C LEU A 459 15.21 6.45 1.87
N THR A 460 14.76 5.36 1.24
CA THR A 460 14.29 4.16 1.95
C THR A 460 15.46 3.46 2.66
N ALA A 461 16.61 3.29 1.99
CA ALA A 461 17.80 2.67 2.58
C ALA A 461 18.36 3.48 3.77
N LEU A 462 18.23 4.80 3.73
CA LEU A 462 18.58 5.69 4.84
C LEU A 462 17.55 5.67 5.98
N SER A 463 16.45 4.94 5.83
CA SER A 463 15.32 4.95 6.80
C SER A 463 14.81 6.36 7.11
N VAL A 464 14.85 7.27 6.13
CA VAL A 464 14.27 8.61 6.31
C VAL A 464 12.79 8.47 6.60
N PRO A 465 12.28 8.98 7.72
CA PRO A 465 10.86 8.98 8.01
C PRO A 465 10.10 9.77 6.94
N MET A 466 9.32 9.08 6.11
CA MET A 466 8.66 9.73 4.97
C MET A 466 7.21 9.31 4.78
N THR A 467 6.44 10.24 4.24
CA THR A 467 5.08 10.04 3.71
C THR A 467 5.05 10.45 2.24
N ALA A 468 3.93 10.23 1.57
CA ALA A 468 3.73 10.74 0.22
C ALA A 468 2.53 11.72 0.19
N VAL A 469 2.57 12.66 -0.76
CA VAL A 469 1.48 13.58 -1.06
C VAL A 469 1.15 13.54 -2.55
N SER A 470 -0.14 13.61 -2.90
CA SER A 470 -0.57 13.73 -4.29
C SER A 470 -0.44 15.18 -4.77
N LEU A 471 0.47 15.47 -5.71
CA LEU A 471 0.68 16.83 -6.19
C LEU A 471 -0.54 17.42 -6.90
N MET A 472 -1.31 16.59 -7.59
CA MET A 472 -2.49 17.07 -8.31
C MET A 472 -3.64 17.41 -7.35
N GLU A 473 -3.82 16.58 -6.32
CA GLU A 473 -5.05 16.51 -5.55
C GLU A 473 -4.96 17.20 -4.19
N ASP A 474 -3.78 17.14 -3.53
CA ASP A 474 -3.64 17.61 -2.16
C ASP A 474 -3.22 19.08 -2.08
N ASP A 475 -3.69 19.79 -1.07
CA ASP A 475 -3.17 21.11 -0.72
C ASP A 475 -1.80 20.98 -0.04
N LEU A 476 -0.79 21.66 -0.57
CA LEU A 476 0.54 21.67 0.02
C LEU A 476 0.62 22.72 1.13
N ARG A 477 0.58 22.27 2.38
CA ARG A 477 0.68 23.15 3.57
C ARG A 477 2.04 22.97 4.24
N PRO A 478 2.90 24.00 4.29
CA PRO A 478 4.24 23.88 4.87
C PRO A 478 4.27 23.36 6.32
N ILE A 479 3.26 23.66 7.11
CA ILE A 479 3.15 23.17 8.50
C ILE A 479 2.96 21.65 8.59
N GLN A 480 2.35 21.03 7.58
CA GLN A 480 2.11 19.58 7.50
C GLN A 480 3.18 18.88 6.67
N THR A 481 3.75 19.61 5.72
CA THR A 481 4.74 19.14 4.76
C THR A 481 5.90 20.14 4.75
N PRO A 482 6.75 20.16 5.79
CA PRO A 482 7.83 21.14 5.87
C PRO A 482 8.90 20.92 4.81
N PHE A 483 9.19 19.69 4.45
CA PHE A 483 10.10 19.28 3.37
C PHE A 483 9.35 18.44 2.34
N LEU A 484 9.46 18.81 1.07
CA LEU A 484 8.85 18.10 -0.05
C LEU A 484 9.92 17.73 -1.09
N TRP A 485 10.12 16.44 -1.35
CA TRP A 485 10.96 15.96 -2.45
C TRP A 485 10.11 15.63 -3.67
N VAL A 486 10.39 16.33 -4.77
CA VAL A 486 9.75 16.09 -6.08
C VAL A 486 10.77 15.48 -7.02
N ALA A 487 10.68 14.15 -7.26
CA ALA A 487 11.42 13.52 -8.34
C ALA A 487 10.79 13.93 -9.67
N SER A 488 11.51 14.71 -10.47
CA SER A 488 10.96 15.44 -11.61
C SER A 488 11.60 15.07 -12.94
N THR A 489 10.87 15.38 -14.01
CA THR A 489 11.32 15.40 -15.40
C THR A 489 11.25 16.86 -15.94
N PRO A 490 11.72 17.16 -17.14
CA PRO A 490 11.59 18.49 -17.71
C PRO A 490 10.13 18.94 -17.95
N TYR A 491 9.15 18.06 -17.78
CA TYR A 491 7.75 18.27 -18.14
C TYR A 491 6.86 18.24 -16.90
N MET A 492 6.09 19.33 -16.67
CA MET A 492 5.10 19.44 -15.59
C MET A 492 4.07 20.49 -15.95
N ASP A 493 2.79 20.22 -15.70
CA ASP A 493 1.72 21.18 -16.01
C ASP A 493 1.87 22.50 -15.24
N ALA A 494 1.36 23.58 -15.84
CA ALA A 494 1.46 24.95 -15.31
C ALA A 494 0.82 25.09 -13.92
N ALA A 495 -0.29 24.40 -13.65
CA ALA A 495 -0.99 24.47 -12.38
C ALA A 495 -0.16 23.87 -11.25
N THR A 496 0.48 22.72 -11.50
CA THR A 496 1.39 22.08 -10.53
C THR A 496 2.65 22.90 -10.30
N GLN A 497 3.27 23.46 -11.36
CA GLN A 497 4.40 24.37 -11.21
C GLN A 497 4.03 25.60 -10.36
N THR A 498 2.85 26.19 -10.58
CA THR A 498 2.33 27.32 -9.78
C THR A 498 2.08 26.90 -8.32
N LYS A 499 1.55 25.70 -8.09
CA LYS A 499 1.33 25.14 -6.73
C LYS A 499 2.65 24.99 -5.97
N LEU A 500 3.69 24.46 -6.61
CA LEU A 500 5.01 24.31 -6.02
C LEU A 500 5.68 25.67 -5.72
N ALA A 501 5.56 26.63 -6.63
CA ALA A 501 6.04 28.00 -6.41
C ALA A 501 5.37 28.64 -5.17
N ARG A 502 4.05 28.53 -5.04
CA ARG A 502 3.31 29.01 -3.86
C ARG A 502 3.69 28.28 -2.58
N TYR A 503 3.92 26.96 -2.65
CA TYR A 503 4.35 26.18 -1.49
C TYR A 503 5.66 26.72 -0.91
N VAL A 504 6.65 27.01 -1.76
CA VAL A 504 7.93 27.61 -1.33
C VAL A 504 7.71 29.01 -0.78
N GLU A 505 6.95 29.87 -1.48
CA GLU A 505 6.67 31.25 -1.05
C GLU A 505 6.08 31.31 0.37
N HIS A 506 5.25 30.30 0.75
CA HIS A 506 4.57 30.24 2.04
C HIS A 506 5.33 29.47 3.13
N GLY A 507 6.62 29.16 2.94
CA GLY A 507 7.49 28.62 3.99
C GLY A 507 7.83 27.14 3.84
N GLY A 508 7.47 26.48 2.73
CA GLY A 508 7.86 25.11 2.43
C GLY A 508 9.30 25.02 1.94
N HIS A 509 9.96 23.91 2.21
CA HIS A 509 11.25 23.58 1.63
C HIS A 509 11.07 22.58 0.48
N LEU A 510 11.16 23.06 -0.75
CA LEU A 510 11.08 22.22 -1.95
C LEU A 510 12.46 21.66 -2.32
N ILE A 511 12.57 20.36 -2.45
CA ILE A 511 13.71 19.66 -3.06
C ILE A 511 13.22 19.11 -4.40
N ILE A 512 13.83 19.52 -5.50
CA ILE A 512 13.40 19.14 -6.85
C ILE A 512 14.56 18.65 -7.69
N GLY A 513 14.36 17.56 -8.44
CA GLY A 513 15.38 16.98 -9.32
C GLY A 513 15.04 15.57 -9.79
N PRO A 514 15.87 14.96 -10.70
CA PRO A 514 17.09 15.52 -11.23
C PRO A 514 16.89 16.60 -12.30
N ASP A 515 15.68 16.74 -12.86
CA ASP A 515 15.38 17.75 -13.87
C ASP A 515 14.60 18.93 -13.28
N ILE A 516 14.74 20.07 -13.90
CA ILE A 516 13.94 21.26 -13.61
C ILE A 516 12.82 21.31 -14.64
N PRO A 517 11.53 21.36 -14.25
CA PRO A 517 10.44 21.52 -15.19
C PRO A 517 10.53 22.86 -15.94
N VAL A 518 10.64 22.79 -17.26
CA VAL A 518 10.73 23.94 -18.18
C VAL A 518 9.73 23.82 -19.35
N CYS A 519 9.00 22.72 -19.41
CA CYS A 519 7.95 22.49 -20.38
C CYS A 519 6.68 22.01 -19.67
N ASP A 520 5.53 22.21 -20.32
CA ASP A 520 4.28 21.59 -19.89
C ASP A 520 4.15 20.13 -20.39
N LEU A 521 3.01 19.49 -20.11
CA LEU A 521 2.75 18.11 -20.55
C LEU A 521 2.58 17.95 -22.07
N ASN A 522 2.39 19.03 -22.81
CA ASN A 522 2.33 19.05 -24.27
C ASN A 522 3.70 19.25 -24.92
N GLY A 523 4.73 19.47 -24.10
CA GLY A 523 6.07 19.80 -24.58
C GLY A 523 6.29 21.27 -24.90
N ASP A 524 5.28 22.13 -24.66
CA ASP A 524 5.38 23.57 -24.86
C ASP A 524 6.17 24.22 -23.71
N ALA A 525 6.86 25.32 -23.98
CA ALA A 525 7.65 26.04 -22.99
C ALA A 525 6.78 26.48 -21.81
N CYS A 526 7.15 26.07 -20.61
CA CYS A 526 6.46 26.40 -19.37
C CYS A 526 7.46 26.34 -18.21
N ASP A 527 8.03 27.47 -17.86
CA ASP A 527 9.10 27.63 -16.88
C ASP A 527 8.66 28.42 -15.63
N ILE A 528 7.38 28.34 -15.28
CA ILE A 528 6.76 29.09 -14.17
C ILE A 528 7.54 28.83 -12.87
N LEU A 529 7.84 27.59 -12.55
CA LEU A 529 8.57 27.23 -11.33
C LEU A 529 10.02 27.71 -11.42
N ALA A 530 10.71 27.44 -12.52
CA ALA A 530 12.12 27.86 -12.71
C ALA A 530 12.27 29.39 -12.60
N THR A 531 11.40 30.14 -13.26
CA THR A 531 11.35 31.62 -13.20
C THR A 531 11.09 32.12 -11.77
N HIS A 532 10.10 31.52 -11.05
CA HIS A 532 9.79 31.88 -9.67
C HIS A 532 10.96 31.63 -8.72
N LEU A 533 11.68 30.53 -8.91
CA LEU A 533 12.87 30.18 -8.14
C LEU A 533 14.12 30.98 -8.54
N GLY A 534 14.08 31.76 -9.62
CA GLY A 534 15.22 32.52 -10.12
C GLY A 534 16.30 31.69 -10.79
N ILE A 535 15.90 30.58 -11.39
CA ILE A 535 16.81 29.64 -12.09
C ILE A 535 16.93 30.05 -13.56
N ALA A 536 18.15 30.06 -14.07
CA ALA A 536 18.45 30.32 -15.49
C ALA A 536 19.39 29.26 -16.08
N ASP A 537 19.58 29.30 -17.39
CA ASP A 537 20.56 28.50 -18.16
C ASP A 537 20.52 26.99 -17.85
N THR A 538 19.34 26.43 -17.73
CA THR A 538 19.15 25.01 -17.45
C THR A 538 19.64 24.15 -18.60
N GLN A 539 20.56 23.21 -18.31
CA GLN A 539 21.13 22.27 -19.27
C GLN A 539 21.07 20.85 -18.73
N THR A 540 20.34 19.97 -19.37
CA THR A 540 20.24 18.56 -19.00
C THR A 540 21.16 17.69 -19.83
N GLY A 541 22.12 17.01 -19.19
CA GLY A 541 22.96 15.96 -19.76
C GLY A 541 22.33 14.58 -19.59
N ARG A 542 22.22 13.83 -20.70
CA ARG A 542 21.69 12.45 -20.72
C ARG A 542 22.79 11.38 -20.78
N GLN A 543 24.06 11.79 -20.63
CA GLN A 543 25.22 10.90 -20.58
C GLN A 543 25.79 10.86 -19.17
N SER A 544 26.34 9.71 -18.79
CA SER A 544 27.02 9.57 -17.50
C SER A 544 28.15 10.58 -17.38
N THR A 545 28.19 11.28 -16.26
CA THR A 545 29.22 12.29 -15.95
C THR A 545 29.60 12.21 -14.48
N LEU A 546 30.67 12.91 -14.10
CA LEU A 546 31.13 13.02 -12.73
C LEU A 546 30.75 14.37 -12.16
N VAL A 547 30.29 14.35 -10.90
CA VAL A 547 29.97 15.55 -10.14
C VAL A 547 30.71 15.54 -8.80
N THR A 548 31.04 16.72 -8.29
CA THR A 548 31.50 16.91 -6.91
C THR A 548 30.36 17.53 -6.10
N VAL A 549 29.95 16.91 -5.00
CA VAL A 549 28.89 17.42 -4.13
C VAL A 549 29.33 17.38 -2.68
N LEU A 550 29.31 18.52 -1.99
CA LEU A 550 29.72 18.67 -0.57
C LEU A 550 31.10 18.05 -0.25
N GLY A 551 32.06 18.24 -1.18
CA GLY A 551 33.43 17.72 -1.06
C GLY A 551 33.58 16.21 -1.32
N MET A 552 32.51 15.54 -1.78
CA MET A 552 32.58 14.18 -2.31
C MET A 552 32.81 14.27 -3.82
N ASP A 553 34.00 13.95 -4.25
CA ASP A 553 34.43 14.03 -5.64
C ASP A 553 34.06 12.75 -6.41
N SER A 554 34.05 12.86 -7.73
CA SER A 554 33.89 11.75 -8.66
C SER A 554 32.67 10.90 -8.46
N VAL A 555 31.54 11.55 -8.06
CA VAL A 555 30.27 10.91 -7.97
C VAL A 555 29.70 10.66 -9.37
N LEU A 556 29.58 9.39 -9.74
CA LEU A 556 29.04 9.00 -11.03
C LEU A 556 27.52 9.19 -11.06
N THR A 557 27.03 9.90 -12.07
CA THR A 557 25.60 10.10 -12.29
C THR A 557 25.23 9.83 -13.75
N PRO A 558 24.17 9.04 -14.04
CA PRO A 558 23.70 8.79 -15.40
C PRO A 558 22.93 9.97 -16.01
N ARG A 559 22.55 10.96 -15.20
CA ARG A 559 21.81 12.15 -15.64
C ARG A 559 22.16 13.34 -14.75
N THR A 560 22.46 14.47 -15.38
CA THR A 560 22.82 15.70 -14.65
C THR A 560 22.10 16.88 -15.27
N THR A 561 21.50 17.71 -14.43
CA THR A 561 20.99 19.03 -14.82
C THR A 561 21.86 20.10 -14.16
N SER A 562 22.60 20.86 -14.97
CA SER A 562 23.29 22.06 -14.54
C SER A 562 22.46 23.29 -14.81
N PHE A 563 22.63 24.33 -13.98
CA PHE A 563 21.82 25.55 -14.04
C PHE A 563 22.56 26.74 -13.44
N SER A 564 22.07 27.93 -13.70
CA SER A 564 22.53 29.16 -13.04
C SER A 564 21.57 29.53 -11.91
N PRO A 565 21.94 29.30 -10.63
CA PRO A 565 21.11 29.68 -9.49
C PRO A 565 21.19 31.20 -9.23
N PRO A 566 20.26 31.80 -8.45
CA PRO A 566 20.37 33.18 -8.04
C PRO A 566 21.64 33.46 -7.22
N ALA A 567 22.12 34.73 -7.22
CA ALA A 567 23.37 35.10 -6.55
C ALA A 567 23.40 34.84 -5.04
N SER A 568 22.21 34.72 -4.41
CA SER A 568 22.07 34.38 -2.98
C SER A 568 22.20 32.90 -2.68
N ALA A 569 22.27 32.04 -3.70
CA ALA A 569 22.29 30.59 -3.51
C ALA A 569 23.62 30.09 -2.97
N GLN A 570 23.53 29.12 -2.09
CA GLN A 570 24.65 28.29 -1.69
C GLN A 570 24.79 27.13 -2.67
N VAL A 571 25.87 27.10 -3.44
CA VAL A 571 26.19 25.98 -4.32
C VAL A 571 26.77 24.84 -3.48
N LEU A 572 26.10 23.68 -3.55
CA LEU A 572 26.46 22.45 -2.84
C LEU A 572 27.19 21.44 -3.74
N GLY A 573 27.03 21.56 -5.06
CA GLY A 573 27.66 20.65 -6.00
C GLY A 573 27.78 21.22 -7.42
N THR A 574 28.80 20.72 -8.13
CA THR A 574 29.17 21.15 -9.50
C THR A 574 29.46 19.94 -10.38
N VAL A 575 29.27 20.11 -11.68
CA VAL A 575 29.73 19.18 -12.72
C VAL A 575 31.23 19.32 -12.90
N GLU A 576 31.99 18.26 -12.72
CA GLU A 576 33.47 18.35 -12.74
C GLU A 576 34.06 18.88 -14.04
N SER A 577 33.51 18.44 -15.19
CA SER A 577 34.02 18.84 -16.51
C SER A 577 33.74 20.30 -16.87
N THR A 578 32.74 20.95 -16.28
CA THR A 578 32.29 22.29 -16.65
C THR A 578 32.32 23.29 -15.50
N SER A 579 32.49 22.81 -14.27
CA SER A 579 32.37 23.58 -13.02
C SER A 579 31.01 24.29 -12.86
N LYS A 580 29.97 23.93 -13.65
CA LYS A 580 28.61 24.47 -13.53
C LYS A 580 27.91 23.92 -12.31
N PRO A 581 27.11 24.75 -11.59
CA PRO A 581 26.28 24.27 -10.49
C PRO A 581 25.28 23.18 -10.94
N CYS A 582 25.16 22.11 -10.15
CA CYS A 582 24.15 21.06 -10.34
C CYS A 582 23.40 20.76 -9.03
N VAL A 583 23.90 21.19 -7.87
CA VAL A 583 23.19 21.14 -6.60
C VAL A 583 23.36 22.49 -5.91
N ALA A 584 22.24 23.14 -5.56
CA ALA A 584 22.27 24.40 -4.83
C ALA A 584 21.00 24.59 -4.00
N THR A 585 21.09 25.39 -2.91
CA THR A 585 19.99 25.73 -2.03
C THR A 585 19.94 27.22 -1.74
N TRP A 586 18.75 27.81 -1.60
CA TRP A 586 18.56 29.23 -1.30
C TRP A 586 17.15 29.52 -0.77
N SER A 587 16.99 30.67 -0.14
CA SER A 587 15.71 31.15 0.35
C SER A 587 14.85 31.76 -0.76
N VAL A 588 13.56 31.46 -0.77
CA VAL A 588 12.57 32.01 -1.69
C VAL A 588 11.32 32.34 -0.87
N GLY A 589 10.90 33.64 -0.85
CA GLY A 589 9.80 34.09 0.01
C GLY A 589 10.08 33.74 1.48
N SER A 590 9.17 33.02 2.13
CA SER A 590 9.32 32.53 3.51
C SER A 590 9.92 31.14 3.60
N GLY A 591 10.12 30.45 2.48
CA GLY A 591 10.61 29.07 2.41
C GLY A 591 11.98 28.95 1.78
N GLN A 592 12.29 27.74 1.32
CA GLN A 592 13.58 27.40 0.71
C GLN A 592 13.38 26.53 -0.53
N ALA A 593 14.29 26.66 -1.48
CA ALA A 593 14.39 25.78 -2.64
C ALA A 593 15.76 25.10 -2.66
N THR A 594 15.76 23.80 -2.94
CA THR A 594 16.96 23.01 -3.23
C THR A 594 16.77 22.34 -4.59
N VAL A 595 17.62 22.64 -5.53
CA VAL A 595 17.70 21.92 -6.78
C VAL A 595 18.78 20.85 -6.64
N PHE A 596 18.36 19.60 -6.78
CA PHE A 596 19.23 18.43 -6.78
C PHE A 596 19.31 17.86 -8.19
N GLY A 597 20.08 18.54 -9.05
CA GLY A 597 20.23 18.21 -10.46
C GLY A 597 21.08 16.98 -10.76
N VAL A 598 21.14 16.02 -9.82
CA VAL A 598 21.91 14.79 -9.91
C VAL A 598 20.99 13.59 -9.92
N GLY A 599 20.89 12.91 -11.05
CA GLY A 599 20.12 11.69 -11.19
C GLY A 599 20.92 10.49 -10.70
N LEU A 600 20.65 10.02 -9.49
CA LEU A 600 21.27 8.82 -8.92
C LEU A 600 20.50 7.58 -9.34
N ALA A 601 21.21 6.47 -9.53
CA ALA A 601 20.62 5.17 -9.83
C ALA A 601 20.77 4.17 -8.67
N ALA A 602 21.24 4.62 -7.50
CA ALA A 602 21.54 3.82 -6.30
C ALA A 602 22.47 2.61 -6.57
N ASP A 603 23.34 2.73 -7.54
CA ASP A 603 24.27 1.66 -7.94
C ASP A 603 25.41 1.44 -6.92
N TYR A 604 25.63 2.42 -6.02
CA TYR A 604 26.74 2.42 -5.06
C TYR A 604 26.30 2.91 -3.69
N LEU A 605 26.72 2.23 -2.64
CA LEU A 605 26.38 2.58 -1.26
C LEU A 605 26.82 4.00 -0.84
N TYR A 606 27.94 4.52 -1.39
CA TYR A 606 28.37 5.89 -1.11
C TYR A 606 27.35 6.96 -1.53
N GLN A 607 26.44 6.62 -2.45
CA GLN A 607 25.36 7.53 -2.85
C GLN A 607 24.36 7.78 -1.69
N ASN A 608 24.22 6.82 -0.78
CA ASN A 608 23.45 7.02 0.46
C ASN A 608 24.09 8.10 1.32
N ASP A 609 25.43 8.04 1.52
CA ASP A 609 26.17 9.06 2.29
C ASP A 609 26.05 10.45 1.65
N LEU A 610 26.09 10.50 0.32
CA LEU A 610 25.90 11.74 -0.42
C LEU A 610 24.55 12.38 -0.11
N VAL A 611 23.46 11.61 -0.25
CA VAL A 611 22.11 12.12 0.01
C VAL A 611 21.94 12.50 1.49
N ALA A 612 22.47 11.70 2.41
CA ALA A 612 22.44 12.02 3.84
C ALA A 612 23.13 13.38 4.13
N ARG A 613 24.32 13.65 3.53
CA ARG A 613 25.01 14.94 3.65
C ARG A 613 24.20 16.08 3.06
N VAL A 614 23.56 15.88 1.92
CA VAL A 614 22.69 16.89 1.31
C VAL A 614 21.51 17.22 2.23
N LEU A 615 20.80 16.19 2.75
CA LEU A 615 19.71 16.38 3.69
C LEU A 615 20.14 17.17 4.92
N GLN A 616 21.30 16.81 5.51
CA GLN A 616 21.87 17.52 6.65
C GLN A 616 22.22 18.99 6.31
N SER A 617 22.80 19.24 5.13
CA SER A 617 23.24 20.58 4.72
C SER A 617 22.07 21.54 4.51
N ILE A 618 20.88 21.01 4.19
CA ILE A 618 19.65 21.78 4.02
C ILE A 618 18.78 21.83 5.29
N GLY A 619 19.32 21.34 6.41
CA GLY A 619 18.65 21.41 7.71
C GLY A 619 17.64 20.27 8.00
N LEU A 620 17.57 19.22 7.14
CA LEU A 620 16.76 18.05 7.41
C LEU A 620 17.59 17.03 8.18
N SER A 621 17.31 16.90 9.47
CA SER A 621 17.92 15.86 10.34
C SER A 621 16.84 14.84 10.70
N PRO A 622 16.88 13.63 10.13
CA PRO A 622 15.87 12.61 10.40
C PRO A 622 15.78 12.28 11.90
N ARG A 623 14.54 12.21 12.43
CA ARG A 623 14.27 11.85 13.84
C ARG A 623 14.40 10.35 14.10
N LEU A 624 14.81 9.58 13.12
CA LEU A 624 15.10 8.15 13.21
C LEU A 624 16.38 7.86 12.44
N SER A 625 17.29 7.15 13.08
CA SER A 625 18.46 6.58 12.42
C SER A 625 18.80 5.22 13.01
N VAL A 626 19.36 4.35 12.16
CA VAL A 626 19.78 2.99 12.52
C VAL A 626 21.23 2.79 12.09
N THR A 627 22.01 2.16 12.95
CA THR A 627 23.41 1.87 12.68
C THR A 627 23.71 0.40 12.96
N PRO A 628 24.24 -0.36 12.02
CA PRO A 628 24.51 0.00 10.61
C PRO A 628 23.25 0.23 9.78
N GLY A 629 23.32 1.10 8.76
CA GLY A 629 22.19 1.57 7.96
C GLY A 629 21.70 0.61 6.87
N LEU A 630 21.86 -0.72 7.05
CA LEU A 630 21.37 -1.73 6.10
C LEU A 630 20.03 -2.37 6.54
N VAL A 631 19.64 -2.15 7.78
CA VAL A 631 18.33 -2.52 8.32
C VAL A 631 17.39 -1.34 8.15
N HIS A 632 16.30 -1.55 7.44
CA HIS A 632 15.27 -0.53 7.25
C HIS A 632 14.45 -0.35 8.53
N ALA A 633 14.19 0.89 8.93
CA ALA A 633 13.44 1.19 10.15
C ALA A 633 12.34 2.23 9.91
N THR A 634 11.24 2.07 10.64
CA THR A 634 10.16 3.06 10.76
C THR A 634 9.65 3.13 12.19
N ILE A 635 9.02 4.25 12.55
CA ILE A 635 8.30 4.39 13.81
C ILE A 635 6.87 4.87 13.54
N ARG A 636 5.90 4.20 14.16
CA ARG A 636 4.51 4.64 14.27
C ARG A 636 4.26 5.09 15.71
N THR A 637 3.55 6.21 15.88
CA THR A 637 3.27 6.80 17.20
C THR A 637 1.78 7.09 17.36
N GLY A 638 1.26 6.90 18.56
CA GLY A 638 -0.14 7.18 18.90
C GLY A 638 -0.36 7.22 20.40
N ASP A 639 -1.60 7.45 20.81
CA ASP A 639 -1.98 7.62 22.22
C ASP A 639 -1.73 6.35 23.08
N PHE A 640 -1.72 5.18 22.46
CA PHE A 640 -1.51 3.90 23.17
C PHE A 640 -0.05 3.43 23.16
N GLY A 641 0.86 4.18 22.53
CA GLY A 641 2.27 3.86 22.47
C GLY A 641 2.89 4.08 21.10
N SER A 642 4.11 3.61 20.95
CA SER A 642 4.89 3.66 19.70
C SER A 642 5.31 2.25 19.28
N LEU A 643 5.43 2.05 17.99
CA LEU A 643 5.91 0.81 17.39
C LEU A 643 7.13 1.11 16.51
N LEU A 644 8.27 0.53 16.85
CA LEU A 644 9.48 0.51 16.04
C LEU A 644 9.46 -0.74 15.17
N SER A 645 9.47 -0.56 13.86
CA SER A 645 9.70 -1.65 12.91
C SER A 645 11.16 -1.65 12.49
N LEU A 646 11.82 -2.82 12.58
CA LEU A 646 13.15 -3.08 12.05
C LEU A 646 13.03 -4.19 11.02
N ILE A 647 13.47 -3.95 9.81
CA ILE A 647 13.30 -4.88 8.68
C ILE A 647 14.65 -5.09 8.02
N ASN A 648 15.12 -6.33 8.06
CA ASN A 648 16.38 -6.75 7.44
C ASN A 648 16.08 -7.49 6.12
N PRO A 649 16.14 -6.82 4.96
CA PRO A 649 15.92 -7.47 3.68
C PRO A 649 17.17 -8.20 3.15
N ASP A 650 18.32 -8.09 3.83
CA ASP A 650 19.58 -8.68 3.46
C ASP A 650 19.70 -10.14 3.93
N ASP A 651 20.64 -10.87 3.35
CA ASP A 651 20.96 -12.27 3.68
C ASP A 651 21.98 -12.41 4.84
N GLN A 652 22.27 -11.32 5.56
CA GLN A 652 23.18 -11.29 6.71
C GLN A 652 22.50 -10.82 7.98
N ASP A 653 22.93 -11.36 9.12
CA ASP A 653 22.49 -10.92 10.44
C ASP A 653 23.12 -9.58 10.80
N TYR A 654 22.35 -8.68 11.41
CA TYR A 654 22.83 -7.40 11.91
C TYR A 654 22.54 -7.23 13.41
N GLN A 655 23.50 -6.58 14.11
CA GLN A 655 23.29 -5.97 15.41
C GLN A 655 23.14 -4.47 15.16
N VAL A 656 22.00 -3.90 15.53
CA VAL A 656 21.70 -2.49 15.25
C VAL A 656 21.44 -1.71 16.52
N THR A 657 21.86 -0.45 16.50
CA THR A 657 21.42 0.57 17.45
C THR A 657 20.46 1.52 16.78
N VAL A 658 19.42 1.94 17.51
CA VAL A 658 18.38 2.85 17.02
C VAL A 658 18.46 4.14 17.80
N ASN A 659 18.52 5.26 17.10
CA ASN A 659 18.45 6.59 17.69
C ASN A 659 17.18 7.32 17.24
N SER A 660 16.31 7.61 18.20
CA SER A 660 15.07 8.35 17.95
C SER A 660 14.51 8.87 19.29
N PRO A 661 13.88 10.06 19.32
CA PRO A 661 13.17 10.53 20.53
C PRO A 661 11.99 9.65 20.94
N TYR A 662 11.50 8.80 20.05
CA TYR A 662 10.39 7.87 20.29
C TYR A 662 10.84 6.47 20.69
N TRP A 663 12.16 6.20 20.70
CA TRP A 663 12.76 4.93 21.09
C TRP A 663 13.76 5.14 22.24
N PRO A 664 13.43 4.76 23.46
CA PRO A 664 14.21 5.15 24.65
C PRO A 664 15.43 4.26 24.93
N SER A 665 15.66 3.19 24.16
CA SER A 665 16.78 2.27 24.38
C SER A 665 17.95 2.56 23.45
N GLN A 666 19.17 2.44 24.01
CA GLN A 666 20.43 2.46 23.26
C GLN A 666 21.03 1.05 23.16
N SER A 667 20.32 0.01 23.60
CA SER A 667 20.79 -1.37 23.51
C SER A 667 20.84 -1.84 22.07
N GLU A 668 21.84 -2.66 21.76
CA GLU A 668 21.91 -3.36 20.48
C GLU A 668 20.75 -4.34 20.33
N ILE A 669 20.18 -4.39 19.14
CA ILE A 669 19.08 -5.27 18.77
C ILE A 669 19.54 -6.18 17.65
N ALA A 670 19.46 -7.49 17.86
CA ALA A 670 19.74 -8.48 16.83
C ALA A 670 18.58 -8.57 15.83
N VAL A 671 18.86 -8.33 14.57
CA VAL A 671 17.90 -8.49 13.46
C VAL A 671 18.45 -9.53 12.48
N PRO A 672 17.94 -10.78 12.54
CA PRO A 672 18.42 -11.85 11.69
C PRO A 672 18.21 -11.56 10.20
N ALA A 673 18.99 -12.25 9.37
CA ALA A 673 18.87 -12.22 7.92
C ALA A 673 17.42 -12.50 7.48
N ARG A 674 16.94 -11.71 6.53
CA ARG A 674 15.61 -11.87 5.94
C ARG A 674 14.47 -11.91 6.97
N HIS A 675 14.58 -11.07 8.02
CA HIS A 675 13.65 -11.03 9.13
C HIS A 675 13.21 -9.61 9.47
N GLY A 676 12.02 -9.49 10.07
CA GLY A 676 11.55 -8.23 10.61
C GLY A 676 11.17 -8.34 12.09
N LEU A 677 11.23 -7.20 12.80
CA LEU A 677 10.78 -7.05 14.17
C LEU A 677 9.80 -5.89 14.27
N LEU A 678 8.77 -6.05 15.10
CA LEU A 678 7.84 -4.98 15.48
C LEU A 678 7.88 -4.83 17.01
N LEU A 679 8.57 -3.79 17.47
CA LEU A 679 8.93 -3.60 18.85
C LEU A 679 8.13 -2.46 19.48
N ALA A 680 7.63 -2.66 20.69
CA ALA A 680 6.79 -1.69 21.38
C ALA A 680 7.62 -0.75 22.27
N ALA A 681 7.25 0.54 22.28
CA ALA A 681 7.72 1.53 23.25
C ALA A 681 6.53 2.35 23.77
N ASN A 682 6.60 2.70 25.07
CA ASN A 682 5.55 3.44 25.77
C ASN A 682 4.14 2.82 25.63
N LEU A 683 4.10 1.48 25.47
CA LEU A 683 2.85 0.74 25.26
C LEU A 683 2.00 0.75 26.55
N VAL A 684 0.83 1.37 26.46
CA VAL A 684 -0.10 1.45 27.58
C VAL A 684 -0.74 0.09 27.85
N LEU A 685 -0.46 -0.49 29.01
CA LEU A 685 -1.07 -1.75 29.46
C LEU A 685 -2.30 -1.49 30.33
N THR A 686 -2.19 -0.58 31.30
CA THR A 686 -3.29 -0.12 32.17
C THR A 686 -3.12 1.38 32.41
N SER A 687 -4.00 2.01 33.17
CA SER A 687 -3.84 3.42 33.58
C SER A 687 -2.57 3.69 34.42
N THR A 688 -1.95 2.64 34.99
CA THR A 688 -0.81 2.77 35.91
C THR A 688 0.42 1.97 35.48
N LEU A 689 0.34 1.17 34.41
CA LEU A 689 1.41 0.31 33.94
C LEU A 689 1.59 0.44 32.42
N SER A 690 2.81 0.57 31.96
CA SER A 690 3.19 0.56 30.55
C SER A 690 4.47 -0.26 30.31
N VAL A 691 4.64 -0.78 29.10
CA VAL A 691 5.94 -1.21 28.60
C VAL A 691 6.68 0.04 28.13
N TYR A 692 7.75 0.41 28.84
CA TYR A 692 8.59 1.55 28.47
C TYR A 692 9.32 1.31 27.15
N TYR A 693 9.91 0.11 26.98
CA TYR A 693 10.31 -0.47 25.69
C TYR A 693 10.48 -1.99 25.79
N ALA A 694 10.43 -2.65 24.64
CA ALA A 694 10.72 -4.07 24.50
C ALA A 694 11.62 -4.32 23.29
N THR A 695 12.74 -5.03 23.46
CA THR A 695 13.59 -5.50 22.35
C THR A 695 13.21 -6.91 21.86
N ALA A 696 12.08 -7.42 22.31
CA ALA A 696 11.46 -8.67 21.90
C ALA A 696 9.99 -8.43 21.53
N GLU A 697 9.43 -9.19 20.59
CA GLU A 697 8.07 -9.02 20.10
C GLU A 697 7.03 -9.50 21.12
N ILE A 698 5.99 -8.69 21.33
CA ILE A 698 4.84 -9.02 22.18
C ILE A 698 3.86 -9.83 21.34
N GLN A 699 3.83 -11.14 21.55
CA GLN A 699 3.00 -12.07 20.79
C GLN A 699 1.59 -12.24 21.37
N ASP A 700 1.40 -12.07 22.68
CA ASP A 700 0.09 -12.14 23.33
C ASP A 700 0.02 -11.19 24.50
N LEU A 701 -1.14 -10.57 24.68
CA LEU A 701 -1.41 -9.63 25.73
C LEU A 701 -2.80 -9.92 26.32
N ARG A 702 -2.83 -10.41 27.57
CA ARG A 702 -4.09 -10.71 28.27
C ARG A 702 -4.22 -9.88 29.52
N ARG A 703 -5.41 -9.37 29.74
CA ARG A 703 -5.75 -8.60 30.93
C ARG A 703 -6.87 -9.31 31.66
N ASP A 704 -6.70 -9.51 32.95
CA ASP A 704 -7.72 -10.08 33.81
C ASP A 704 -7.86 -9.31 35.11
N ALA A 705 -8.67 -9.85 36.03
CA ALA A 705 -8.89 -9.22 37.33
C ALA A 705 -7.65 -9.23 38.27
N TYR A 706 -6.61 -9.96 37.92
CA TYR A 706 -5.39 -10.12 38.70
C TYR A 706 -4.22 -9.28 38.18
N GLY A 707 -4.21 -9.01 36.89
CA GLY A 707 -3.14 -8.24 36.27
C GLY A 707 -3.06 -8.36 34.76
N VAL A 708 -1.84 -8.25 34.26
CA VAL A 708 -1.52 -8.34 32.83
C VAL A 708 -0.54 -9.48 32.59
N THR A 709 -0.89 -10.39 31.72
CA THR A 709 0.00 -11.44 31.21
C THR A 709 0.48 -11.08 29.81
N ILE A 710 1.78 -11.12 29.61
CA ILE A 710 2.43 -10.80 28.33
C ILE A 710 3.24 -12.01 27.90
N THR A 711 2.97 -12.50 26.69
CA THR A 711 3.84 -13.49 26.06
C THR A 711 4.74 -12.78 25.05
N VAL A 712 6.05 -12.95 25.18
CA VAL A 712 7.04 -12.35 24.29
C VAL A 712 7.85 -13.42 23.58
N LYS A 713 8.22 -13.14 22.32
CA LYS A 713 9.12 -13.96 21.52
C LYS A 713 10.41 -13.20 21.30
N SER A 714 11.50 -13.76 21.75
CA SER A 714 12.85 -13.25 21.50
C SER A 714 13.59 -14.15 20.50
N LEU A 715 14.32 -13.54 19.58
CA LEU A 715 15.14 -14.24 18.59
C LEU A 715 16.58 -14.50 19.08
N SER A 716 17.07 -13.73 20.07
CA SER A 716 18.47 -13.81 20.53
C SER A 716 18.67 -13.59 22.04
N GLY A 717 17.61 -13.34 22.80
CA GLY A 717 17.62 -12.70 24.10
C GLY A 717 17.11 -11.28 24.00
N GLY A 718 17.12 -10.50 25.07
CA GLY A 718 16.65 -9.12 25.03
C GLY A 718 16.12 -8.61 26.34
N GLN A 719 15.45 -7.46 26.28
CA GLN A 719 14.97 -6.74 27.46
C GLN A 719 13.52 -6.28 27.25
N ILE A 720 12.75 -6.32 28.31
CA ILE A 720 11.46 -5.63 28.41
C ILE A 720 11.53 -4.76 29.66
N VAL A 721 11.37 -3.46 29.50
CA VAL A 721 11.38 -2.50 30.62
C VAL A 721 9.97 -1.99 30.83
N PHE A 722 9.51 -2.10 32.07
CA PHE A 722 8.21 -1.62 32.51
C PHE A 722 8.34 -0.29 33.26
N ALA A 723 7.38 0.60 33.08
CA ALA A 723 7.19 1.78 33.90
C ALA A 723 5.83 1.70 34.57
N ALA A 724 5.81 1.91 35.89
CA ALA A 724 4.58 1.84 36.68
C ALA A 724 4.48 3.07 37.60
N THR A 725 3.29 3.65 37.74
CA THR A 725 3.01 4.76 38.68
C THR A 725 2.59 4.27 40.05
N THR A 726 2.35 2.98 40.20
CA THR A 726 2.03 2.28 41.46
C THR A 726 2.88 1.01 41.54
N PRO A 727 3.21 0.50 42.74
CA PRO A 727 3.97 -0.75 42.88
C PRO A 727 3.29 -1.90 42.13
N VAL A 728 4.07 -2.60 41.30
CA VAL A 728 3.62 -3.78 40.52
C VAL A 728 4.66 -4.88 40.73
N GLU A 729 4.20 -6.05 41.13
CA GLU A 729 5.04 -7.24 41.18
C GLU A 729 5.12 -7.86 39.81
N ILE A 730 6.35 -8.03 39.27
CA ILE A 730 6.59 -8.61 37.95
C ILE A 730 7.31 -9.93 38.11
N THR A 731 6.77 -10.99 37.51
CA THR A 731 7.36 -12.32 37.48
C THR A 731 7.62 -12.78 36.05
N LEU A 732 8.73 -13.48 35.85
CA LEU A 732 9.16 -14.05 34.58
C LEU A 732 9.11 -15.58 34.65
N SER A 733 8.46 -16.20 33.67
CA SER A 733 8.52 -17.64 33.40
C SER A 733 9.53 -17.90 32.29
N GLY A 734 10.66 -18.53 32.65
CA GLY A 734 11.75 -18.84 31.71
C GLY A 734 13.11 -18.31 32.19
N PRO A 735 14.19 -18.61 31.45
CA PRO A 735 15.55 -18.21 31.85
C PRO A 735 15.77 -16.71 31.65
N GLY A 736 16.11 -16.00 32.72
CA GLY A 736 16.31 -14.55 32.72
C GLY A 736 16.33 -14.00 34.13
N SER A 737 16.21 -12.67 34.24
CA SER A 737 16.17 -11.97 35.52
C SER A 737 15.14 -10.85 35.49
N VAL A 738 14.67 -10.49 36.69
CA VAL A 738 13.81 -9.32 36.92
C VAL A 738 14.52 -8.42 37.94
N VAL A 739 14.77 -7.18 37.56
CA VAL A 739 15.47 -6.19 38.38
C VAL A 739 14.63 -4.92 38.46
N HIS A 740 14.33 -4.48 39.67
CA HIS A 740 13.68 -3.20 39.89
C HIS A 740 14.73 -2.12 40.22
N ASP A 741 14.68 -1.02 39.48
CA ASP A 741 15.52 0.15 39.73
C ASP A 741 14.73 1.17 40.56
N GLU A 742 15.10 1.29 41.85
CA GLU A 742 14.45 2.21 42.78
C GLU A 742 14.63 3.69 42.40
N VAL A 743 15.69 4.03 41.66
CA VAL A 743 15.98 5.42 41.29
C VAL A 743 15.06 5.87 40.13
N THR A 744 14.87 5.03 39.12
CA THR A 744 14.02 5.34 37.96
C THR A 744 12.58 4.88 38.10
N GLY A 745 12.29 4.03 39.10
CA GLY A 745 10.99 3.39 39.32
C GLY A 745 10.61 2.39 38.22
N LYS A 746 11.59 1.94 37.44
CA LYS A 746 11.38 1.00 36.32
C LYS A 746 11.78 -0.42 36.73
N THR A 747 11.10 -1.39 36.10
CA THR A 747 11.45 -2.81 36.26
C THR A 747 11.93 -3.36 34.95
N GLU A 748 13.16 -3.85 34.92
CA GLU A 748 13.75 -4.52 33.75
C GLU A 748 13.59 -6.04 33.87
N VAL A 749 13.10 -6.65 32.79
CA VAL A 749 13.06 -8.09 32.61
C VAL A 749 14.05 -8.43 31.51
N SER A 750 15.13 -9.11 31.86
CA SER A 750 16.16 -9.56 30.94
C SER A 750 15.86 -11.01 30.47
N LEU A 751 15.86 -11.26 29.18
CA LEU A 751 15.66 -12.58 28.55
C LEU A 751 17.03 -13.14 28.16
N ALA A 752 17.37 -14.34 28.68
CA ALA A 752 18.73 -14.86 28.57
C ALA A 752 19.11 -15.38 27.18
N ARG A 753 18.15 -15.81 26.35
CA ARG A 753 18.37 -16.42 25.03
C ARG A 753 17.14 -16.33 24.14
N ALA A 754 17.25 -16.83 22.90
CA ALA A 754 16.09 -17.04 22.03
C ALA A 754 15.05 -17.95 22.69
N GLY A 755 13.76 -17.61 22.52
CA GLY A 755 12.66 -18.38 23.08
C GLY A 755 11.39 -17.57 23.29
N THR A 756 10.37 -18.27 23.76
CA THR A 756 9.10 -17.67 24.18
C THR A 756 9.06 -17.60 25.69
N TYR A 757 8.67 -16.44 26.21
CA TYR A 757 8.64 -16.14 27.64
C TYR A 757 7.26 -15.61 28.02
N THR A 758 6.86 -15.91 29.27
CA THR A 758 5.63 -15.34 29.84
C THR A 758 6.01 -14.43 31.01
N ILE A 759 5.52 -13.19 30.97
CA ILE A 759 5.70 -12.19 32.01
C ILE A 759 4.33 -11.90 32.60
N PHE A 760 4.21 -12.01 33.91
CA PHE A 760 3.00 -11.64 34.63
C PHE A 760 3.25 -10.41 35.52
N CYS A 761 2.42 -9.39 35.33
CA CYS A 761 2.43 -8.14 36.08
C CYS A 761 1.20 -8.12 36.99
N ASN A 762 1.42 -8.35 38.29
CA ASN A 762 0.37 -8.35 39.32
C ASN A 762 0.01 -6.90 39.68
N THR A 763 -1.12 -6.40 39.22
CA THR A 763 -1.59 -5.03 39.48
C THR A 763 -2.44 -4.92 40.74
N ARG A 764 -2.70 -6.03 41.46
CA ARG A 764 -3.42 -6.04 42.77
C ARG A 764 -2.54 -5.80 44.00
N ALA A 765 -1.23 -5.81 43.84
CA ALA A 765 -0.29 -5.66 44.97
C ALA A 765 -0.50 -4.38 45.82
N THR A 766 -1.28 -3.42 45.32
CA THR A 766 -1.60 -2.16 46.01
C THR A 766 -2.82 -2.20 46.96
N ARG A 767 -3.56 -3.32 47.07
CA ARG A 767 -4.77 -3.40 47.93
C ARG A 767 -4.57 -4.14 49.27
N SER A 768 -3.36 -4.62 49.57
CA SER A 768 -3.11 -5.44 50.76
C SER A 768 -2.38 -4.73 51.89
N PHE A 769 -2.35 -3.41 51.95
CA PHE A 769 -1.90 -2.65 53.12
C PHE A 769 -2.93 -1.57 53.47
N TRP A 770 -4.06 -1.98 54.04
CA TRP A 770 -4.84 -1.28 55.09
C TRP A 770 -5.83 -2.25 55.68
#